data_e55aef3579fb087c7f223522a0fc91f5
#
_entry.id   e55aef3579fb087c7f223522a0fc91f5
#
_cell.length_a   1.000
_cell.length_b   1.000
_cell.length_c   1.000
_cell.angle_alpha   90.00
_cell.angle_beta   90.00
_cell.angle_gamma   90.00
#
_symmetry.space_group_name_H-M   'P 1'
#
loop_
_entity.id
_entity.type
_entity.pdbx_description
1 polymer ?
#
loop_
_entity_poly.entity_id
_entity_poly.type
_entity_poly.pdbx_seq_one_letter_code
_entity_poly.pdbx_strand_id
1 'polypeptide(L)'
;MTASPWRLWADTGGTFTDCLAVDPAGRLHRAKVLSTSALRSRVAERHGPAALRLAAGWPVPAGFFNGYAFRVLGIEHPERTAIDWDPSSGVIHLDAPLDVEAGATCELRSPEEAPVLAARLITGTGLRAPLPAMAMRVATTRGTNALLERKGAATALFITRGFADLLRIGTQQRPDLFALDIEKPEPLYRTVVEAPERLAADGSVLIPLDPETLRETIERLIADGIESAAVALLHSYRNPSHEMALGALLADCGLRHVSLSSDLAPLIKLLPRAETAVVDAYLSPILERYLNGVAAALSAGSSLHVMTSAGGLVRAGSFRAKDALLSGPAGGVVGAALSGRRSGFARVIAFDMGGTSTDVARWDGDFEYLFEHRVGAAHLVAPALAIESVAAGGGSICSFDGVQLGVGPESAGAWPGPACYGAGGPLTLTDVNLILGRLDADRFEIPLDPGAADRALAAVLARMGHGEDAVDRETILGGFLDIANERMAEAIRSISLRRGYDPAGHALVAFGGAGAQHACAVAELLGLTRVVVPRDAGLLSALGLGTAVVERFAHRQVLEPLDHVKDRLPAWLDELGREAAAAVEHEGVPAHEILVRRRILNLRFLGQDEALAVEPEANQALETAFAAAYREIYGYAPEGRAIEVESLRAVASSRPAEQESDAASVETYAAESSTTRRC
;
A
#
# COMPACT_ATOMS: atom_id res chain seq x y z
N MET A 1 -30.16 -17.65 17.62
CA MET A 1 -29.50 -16.84 16.59
C MET A 1 -28.25 -16.27 17.22
N THR A 2 -27.08 -16.70 16.83
CA THR A 2 -25.82 -16.09 17.28
C THR A 2 -25.78 -14.67 16.72
N ALA A 3 -25.54 -13.66 17.57
CA ALA A 3 -25.38 -12.29 17.14
C ALA A 3 -24.29 -12.22 16.06
N SER A 4 -24.50 -11.46 15.00
CA SER A 4 -23.49 -11.24 13.96
C SER A 4 -22.22 -10.67 14.63
N PRO A 5 -21.01 -11.16 14.28
CA PRO A 5 -19.79 -10.64 14.86
C PRO A 5 -19.56 -9.18 14.42
N TRP A 6 -18.77 -8.44 15.18
CA TRP A 6 -18.23 -7.15 14.75
C TRP A 6 -17.47 -7.32 13.44
N ARG A 7 -17.58 -6.37 12.54
CA ARG A 7 -16.76 -6.27 11.31
C ARG A 7 -15.90 -5.03 11.43
N LEU A 8 -14.58 -5.17 11.34
CA LEU A 8 -13.65 -4.07 11.51
C LEU A 8 -12.66 -4.04 10.35
N TRP A 9 -12.42 -2.86 9.81
CA TRP A 9 -11.55 -2.60 8.68
C TRP A 9 -10.56 -1.52 9.04
N ALA A 10 -9.27 -1.82 9.02
CA ALA A 10 -8.22 -0.90 9.41
C ALA A 10 -7.15 -0.78 8.32
N ASP A 11 -6.92 0.43 7.86
CA ASP A 11 -5.80 0.75 6.98
C ASP A 11 -4.70 1.44 7.79
N THR A 12 -3.56 0.76 7.94
CA THR A 12 -2.41 1.27 8.69
C THR A 12 -1.44 1.96 7.74
N GLY A 13 -1.57 3.27 7.61
CA GLY A 13 -0.64 4.13 6.89
C GLY A 13 0.63 4.46 7.69
N GLY A 14 1.50 5.30 7.12
CA GLY A 14 2.76 5.71 7.78
C GLY A 14 2.57 6.53 9.04
N THR A 15 1.54 7.38 9.12
CA THR A 15 1.28 8.28 10.25
C THR A 15 0.04 7.89 11.03
N PHE A 16 -1.07 7.63 10.34
CA PHE A 16 -2.35 7.29 10.93
C PHE A 16 -2.82 5.92 10.48
N THR A 17 -3.58 5.27 11.38
CA THR A 17 -4.38 4.09 11.08
C THR A 17 -5.84 4.51 11.07
N ASP A 18 -6.44 4.39 9.90
CA ASP A 18 -7.84 4.70 9.63
C ASP A 18 -8.69 3.45 9.84
N CYS A 19 -9.76 3.57 10.62
CA CYS A 19 -10.55 2.42 11.01
C CYS A 19 -12.06 2.69 10.85
N LEU A 20 -12.73 1.74 10.21
CA LEU A 20 -14.18 1.63 10.15
C LEU A 20 -14.62 0.33 10.82
N ALA A 21 -15.73 0.36 11.55
CA ALA A 21 -16.32 -0.85 12.09
C ALA A 21 -17.84 -0.82 12.02
N VAL A 22 -18.44 -2.00 11.85
CA VAL A 22 -19.89 -2.21 11.90
C VAL A 22 -20.19 -3.10 13.09
N ASP A 23 -21.03 -2.61 14.01
CA ASP A 23 -21.44 -3.36 15.18
C ASP A 23 -22.47 -4.46 14.83
N PRO A 24 -22.79 -5.36 15.76
CA PRO A 24 -23.82 -6.40 15.54
C PRO A 24 -25.22 -5.86 15.22
N ALA A 25 -25.50 -4.58 15.52
CA ALA A 25 -26.76 -3.90 15.20
C ALA A 25 -26.72 -3.18 13.84
N GLY A 26 -25.62 -3.28 13.08
CA GLY A 26 -25.45 -2.66 11.77
C GLY A 26 -25.01 -1.19 11.81
N ARG A 27 -24.69 -0.61 12.97
CA ARG A 27 -24.24 0.79 13.06
C ARG A 27 -22.77 0.93 12.69
N LEU A 28 -22.46 1.96 11.90
CA LEU A 28 -21.10 2.28 11.46
C LEU A 28 -20.38 3.17 12.49
N HIS A 29 -19.21 2.73 12.92
CA HIS A 29 -18.29 3.43 13.80
C HIS A 29 -17.03 3.82 13.05
N ARG A 30 -16.39 4.92 13.46
CA ARG A 30 -15.17 5.47 12.89
C ARG A 30 -14.15 5.71 13.97
N ALA A 31 -12.90 5.39 13.73
CA ALA A 31 -11.77 5.76 14.57
C ALA A 31 -10.55 6.07 13.71
N LYS A 32 -9.74 7.01 14.18
CA LYS A 32 -8.44 7.35 13.61
C LYS A 32 -7.44 7.44 14.75
N VAL A 33 -6.37 6.65 14.66
CA VAL A 33 -5.33 6.58 15.67
C VAL A 33 -3.96 6.74 15.03
N LEU A 34 -2.95 7.15 15.80
CA LEU A 34 -1.59 7.15 15.28
C LEU A 34 -1.12 5.71 15.02
N SER A 35 -0.41 5.46 13.93
CA SER A 35 0.13 4.13 13.59
C SER A 35 1.21 3.64 14.57
N THR A 36 1.67 4.55 15.46
CA THR A 36 2.50 4.22 16.63
C THR A 36 1.70 3.66 17.81
N SER A 37 0.41 3.41 17.64
CA SER A 37 -0.53 2.98 18.68
C SER A 37 -0.67 3.98 19.82
N ALA A 38 -0.61 5.26 19.52
CA ALA A 38 -0.71 6.35 20.49
C ALA A 38 -1.94 7.22 20.24
N LEU A 39 -2.46 7.77 21.34
CA LEU A 39 -3.48 8.82 21.35
C LEU A 39 -2.84 10.10 21.86
N ARG A 40 -2.97 11.19 21.12
CA ARG A 40 -2.34 12.47 21.44
C ARG A 40 -3.33 13.42 22.06
N SER A 41 -2.91 14.14 23.12
CA SER A 41 -3.68 15.18 23.78
C SER A 41 -2.77 16.30 24.28
N ARG A 42 -3.36 17.28 24.97
CA ARG A 42 -2.63 18.27 25.75
C ARG A 42 -3.02 18.14 27.22
N VAL A 43 -2.10 18.43 28.10
CA VAL A 43 -2.36 18.58 29.52
C VAL A 43 -3.15 19.88 29.70
N ALA A 44 -4.42 19.78 30.06
CA ALA A 44 -5.26 20.95 30.30
C ALA A 44 -4.98 21.56 31.68
N GLU A 45 -4.78 20.70 32.68
CA GLU A 45 -4.59 21.12 34.06
C GLU A 45 -3.92 20.02 34.88
N ARG A 46 -3.16 20.42 35.92
CA ARG A 46 -2.59 19.49 36.89
C ARG A 46 -3.54 19.38 38.08
N HIS A 47 -4.10 18.20 38.32
CA HIS A 47 -5.00 17.90 39.41
C HIS A 47 -4.29 17.40 40.68
N GLY A 48 -3.01 17.02 40.58
CA GLY A 48 -2.18 16.51 41.67
C GLY A 48 -0.80 16.08 41.19
N PRO A 49 0.03 15.55 42.11
CA PRO A 49 1.40 15.14 41.71
C PRO A 49 1.45 14.08 40.60
N ALA A 50 0.48 13.17 40.60
CA ALA A 50 0.36 12.08 39.63
C ALA A 50 -1.02 12.05 38.94
N ALA A 51 -1.76 13.18 38.94
CA ALA A 51 -3.08 13.28 38.33
C ALA A 51 -3.14 14.49 37.38
N LEU A 52 -3.51 14.26 36.12
CA LEU A 52 -3.54 15.27 35.07
C LEU A 52 -4.91 15.27 34.38
N ARG A 53 -5.49 16.42 34.12
CA ARG A 53 -6.66 16.55 33.25
C ARG A 53 -6.20 16.74 31.82
N LEU A 54 -6.72 15.93 30.91
CA LEU A 54 -6.41 15.99 29.50
C LEU A 54 -7.46 16.81 28.74
N ALA A 55 -7.03 17.52 27.70
CA ALA A 55 -7.90 18.32 26.84
C ALA A 55 -8.80 17.47 25.94
N ALA A 56 -8.32 16.29 25.48
CA ALA A 56 -9.12 15.38 24.69
C ALA A 56 -10.05 14.55 25.57
N GLY A 57 -11.35 14.56 25.24
CA GLY A 57 -12.35 13.69 25.85
C GLY A 57 -12.61 12.50 24.93
N TRP A 58 -12.05 11.34 25.27
CA TRP A 58 -12.40 10.10 24.56
C TRP A 58 -13.65 9.48 25.20
N PRO A 59 -14.65 9.05 24.38
CA PRO A 59 -15.88 8.43 24.88
C PRO A 59 -15.65 6.96 25.27
N VAL A 60 -14.75 6.72 26.21
CA VAL A 60 -14.34 5.40 26.68
C VAL A 60 -14.68 5.24 28.18
N PRO A 61 -14.89 4.01 28.67
CA PRO A 61 -15.25 3.79 30.07
C PRO A 61 -14.13 4.14 31.04
N ALA A 62 -14.47 4.23 32.33
CA ALA A 62 -13.52 4.41 33.39
C ALA A 62 -12.47 3.29 33.39
N GLY A 63 -11.20 3.65 33.70
CA GLY A 63 -10.09 2.71 33.72
C GLY A 63 -9.67 2.19 32.34
N PHE A 64 -10.20 2.70 31.24
CA PHE A 64 -9.86 2.25 29.87
C PHE A 64 -8.37 2.30 29.59
N PHE A 65 -7.68 3.34 30.03
CA PHE A 65 -6.25 3.55 29.78
C PHE A 65 -5.33 2.84 30.79
N ASN A 66 -5.85 2.02 31.69
CA ASN A 66 -5.02 1.31 32.66
C ASN A 66 -4.00 0.41 31.96
N GLY A 67 -2.71 0.68 32.21
CA GLY A 67 -1.58 0.00 31.59
C GLY A 67 -1.05 0.65 30.31
N TYR A 68 -1.61 1.79 29.87
CA TYR A 68 -1.02 2.55 28.78
C TYR A 68 0.21 3.34 29.26
N ALA A 69 1.20 3.45 28.40
CA ALA A 69 2.33 4.32 28.65
C ALA A 69 1.94 5.79 28.40
N PHE A 70 2.28 6.65 29.34
CA PHE A 70 2.08 8.10 29.25
C PHE A 70 3.43 8.79 29.10
N ARG A 71 3.54 9.66 28.10
CA ARG A 71 4.73 10.49 27.90
C ARG A 71 4.37 11.92 27.50
N VAL A 72 5.23 12.86 27.87
CA VAL A 72 5.17 14.26 27.42
C VAL A 72 6.12 14.41 26.24
N LEU A 73 5.68 15.10 25.18
CA LEU A 73 6.47 15.31 23.98
C LEU A 73 7.29 16.61 24.09
N GLY A 74 8.49 16.59 23.47
CA GLY A 74 9.36 17.75 23.38
C GLY A 74 10.19 18.04 24.65
N ILE A 75 10.04 17.25 25.71
CA ILE A 75 10.77 17.39 26.96
C ILE A 75 11.20 15.99 27.41
N GLU A 76 12.43 15.85 27.91
CA GLU A 76 12.89 14.60 28.52
C GLU A 76 12.24 14.40 29.89
N HIS A 77 11.14 13.70 29.90
CA HIS A 77 10.52 13.19 31.11
C HIS A 77 10.50 11.66 31.11
N PRO A 78 10.62 11.02 32.28
CA PRO A 78 10.45 9.58 32.35
C PRO A 78 9.03 9.19 31.95
N GLU A 79 8.90 8.14 31.14
CA GLU A 79 7.62 7.55 30.80
C GLU A 79 6.91 7.06 32.07
N ARG A 80 5.59 7.23 32.15
CA ARG A 80 4.74 6.80 33.25
C ARG A 80 3.70 5.81 32.76
N THR A 81 3.14 5.03 33.68
CA THR A 81 2.02 4.14 33.37
C THR A 81 0.72 4.75 33.86
N ALA A 82 -0.29 4.80 33.01
CA ALA A 82 -1.64 5.17 33.39
C ALA A 82 -2.26 4.05 34.25
N ILE A 83 -2.72 4.40 35.44
CA ILE A 83 -3.29 3.44 36.40
C ILE A 83 -4.79 3.60 36.58
N ASP A 84 -5.35 4.79 36.23
CA ASP A 84 -6.79 5.01 36.20
C ASP A 84 -7.16 6.16 35.25
N TRP A 85 -8.38 6.10 34.74
CA TRP A 85 -9.00 7.11 33.89
C TRP A 85 -10.43 7.38 34.31
N ASP A 86 -10.72 8.64 34.59
CA ASP A 86 -12.09 9.11 34.87
C ASP A 86 -12.63 9.89 33.65
N PRO A 87 -13.55 9.30 32.85
CA PRO A 87 -14.12 9.95 31.68
C PRO A 87 -15.01 11.16 32.03
N SER A 88 -15.52 11.26 33.25
CA SER A 88 -16.40 12.35 33.68
C SER A 88 -15.66 13.66 33.91
N SER A 89 -14.45 13.60 34.45
CA SER A 89 -13.56 14.73 34.71
C SER A 89 -12.46 14.89 33.64
N GLY A 90 -12.19 13.87 32.81
CA GLY A 90 -11.06 13.82 31.88
C GLY A 90 -9.70 13.69 32.60
N VAL A 91 -9.70 13.15 33.83
CA VAL A 91 -8.52 13.02 34.68
C VAL A 91 -7.88 11.62 34.47
N ILE A 92 -6.57 11.61 34.20
CA ILE A 92 -5.76 10.42 34.19
C ILE A 92 -4.87 10.39 35.43
N HIS A 93 -4.81 9.23 36.07
CA HIS A 93 -3.90 8.96 37.18
C HIS A 93 -2.71 8.15 36.70
N LEU A 94 -1.50 8.54 37.11
CA LEU A 94 -0.23 7.93 36.75
C LEU A 94 0.36 7.14 37.93
N ASP A 95 1.20 6.17 37.65
CA ASP A 95 1.89 5.33 38.65
C ASP A 95 2.88 6.09 39.53
N ALA A 96 3.35 7.28 39.09
CA ALA A 96 4.25 8.11 39.84
C ALA A 96 4.08 9.61 39.48
N PRO A 97 4.52 10.53 40.37
CA PRO A 97 4.48 11.96 40.09
C PRO A 97 5.16 12.36 38.79
N LEU A 98 4.56 13.34 38.11
CA LEU A 98 5.08 13.94 36.90
C LEU A 98 4.91 15.46 36.97
N ASP A 99 6.02 16.20 36.82
CA ASP A 99 6.02 17.65 36.78
C ASP A 99 5.89 18.12 35.34
N VAL A 100 4.70 18.61 34.98
CA VAL A 100 4.37 19.04 33.63
C VAL A 100 3.49 20.26 33.66
N GLU A 101 3.75 21.20 32.74
CA GLU A 101 2.97 22.43 32.63
C GLU A 101 1.68 22.21 31.83
N ALA A 102 0.66 23.02 32.12
CA ALA A 102 -0.55 23.08 31.31
C ALA A 102 -0.19 23.53 29.87
N GLY A 103 -0.84 22.94 28.89
CA GLY A 103 -0.55 23.15 27.45
C GLY A 103 0.47 22.17 26.85
N ALA A 104 1.24 21.44 27.67
CA ALA A 104 2.19 20.46 27.18
C ALA A 104 1.49 19.34 26.37
N THR A 105 2.06 18.98 25.22
CA THR A 105 1.57 17.87 24.39
C THR A 105 1.98 16.54 25.02
N CYS A 106 1.03 15.62 25.13
CA CYS A 106 1.25 14.30 25.71
C CYS A 106 0.67 13.18 24.83
N GLU A 107 1.15 11.98 25.03
CA GLU A 107 0.69 10.76 24.37
C GLU A 107 0.36 9.67 25.39
N LEU A 108 -0.73 8.94 25.10
CA LEU A 108 -1.11 7.68 25.72
C LEU A 108 -0.84 6.58 24.70
N ARG A 109 0.13 5.73 24.95
CA ARG A 109 0.55 4.67 24.03
C ARG A 109 0.08 3.31 24.51
N SER A 110 -0.68 2.62 23.66
CA SER A 110 -1.04 1.22 23.86
C SER A 110 0.17 0.30 23.60
N PRO A 111 0.32 -0.81 24.33
CA PRO A 111 1.30 -1.85 24.02
C PRO A 111 0.88 -2.71 22.81
N GLU A 112 -0.35 -2.58 22.32
CA GLU A 112 -0.91 -3.34 21.22
C GLU A 112 -0.76 -2.59 19.89
N GLU A 113 -0.93 -3.28 18.78
CA GLU A 113 -0.85 -2.68 17.43
C GLU A 113 -2.03 -1.71 17.17
N ALA A 114 -1.83 -0.71 16.32
CA ALA A 114 -2.79 0.36 16.08
C ALA A 114 -4.21 -0.10 15.66
N PRO A 115 -4.41 -1.12 14.82
CA PRO A 115 -5.75 -1.66 14.56
C PRO A 115 -6.44 -2.21 15.80
N VAL A 116 -5.69 -2.78 16.74
CA VAL A 116 -6.21 -3.29 18.01
C VAL A 116 -6.61 -2.14 18.93
N LEU A 117 -5.78 -1.08 19.04
CA LEU A 117 -6.13 0.14 19.76
C LEU A 117 -7.43 0.75 19.21
N ALA A 118 -7.57 0.84 17.88
CA ALA A 118 -8.80 1.33 17.25
C ALA A 118 -10.01 0.45 17.58
N ALA A 119 -9.84 -0.88 17.57
CA ALA A 119 -10.88 -1.83 17.97
C ALA A 119 -11.31 -1.63 19.42
N ARG A 120 -10.37 -1.42 20.34
CA ARG A 120 -10.65 -1.15 21.76
C ARG A 120 -11.42 0.15 21.95
N LEU A 121 -11.01 1.21 21.27
CA LEU A 121 -11.72 2.51 21.33
C LEU A 121 -13.17 2.38 20.84
N ILE A 122 -13.39 1.71 19.72
CA ILE A 122 -14.73 1.53 19.13
C ILE A 122 -15.62 0.66 20.02
N THR A 123 -15.06 -0.40 20.62
CA THR A 123 -15.83 -1.35 21.45
C THR A 123 -15.90 -0.92 22.93
N GLY A 124 -15.17 0.10 23.34
CA GLY A 124 -15.06 0.52 24.74
C GLY A 124 -14.36 -0.53 25.64
N THR A 125 -13.49 -1.37 25.08
CA THR A 125 -12.89 -2.53 25.78
C THR A 125 -11.47 -2.22 26.22
N GLY A 126 -11.20 -2.10 27.53
CA GLY A 126 -9.86 -1.86 28.07
C GLY A 126 -8.89 -3.01 27.87
N LEU A 127 -7.57 -2.79 28.06
CA LEU A 127 -6.49 -3.77 27.79
C LEU A 127 -6.68 -5.14 28.42
N ARG A 128 -7.22 -5.18 29.65
CA ARG A 128 -7.37 -6.44 30.42
C ARG A 128 -8.61 -7.25 30.04
N ALA A 129 -9.53 -6.67 29.30
CA ALA A 129 -10.75 -7.34 28.86
C ALA A 129 -10.56 -7.94 27.45
N PRO A 130 -11.13 -9.12 27.17
CA PRO A 130 -11.09 -9.69 25.83
C PRO A 130 -11.93 -8.83 24.88
N LEU A 131 -11.43 -8.62 23.67
CA LEU A 131 -12.22 -8.00 22.61
C LEU A 131 -13.43 -8.88 22.24
N PRO A 132 -14.56 -8.32 21.82
CA PRO A 132 -15.64 -9.13 21.26
C PRO A 132 -15.16 -9.85 19.99
N ALA A 133 -15.80 -10.99 19.67
CA ALA A 133 -15.50 -11.70 18.42
C ALA A 133 -15.74 -10.80 17.21
N MET A 134 -14.77 -10.77 16.30
CA MET A 134 -14.82 -9.87 15.13
C MET A 134 -14.19 -10.47 13.88
N ALA A 135 -14.69 -10.06 12.73
CA ALA A 135 -14.04 -10.23 11.44
C ALA A 135 -13.20 -8.97 11.16
N MET A 136 -11.89 -9.06 11.37
CA MET A 136 -10.96 -7.97 11.15
C MET A 136 -10.30 -8.10 9.79
N ARG A 137 -10.23 -6.99 9.05
CA ARG A 137 -9.52 -6.87 7.77
C ARG A 137 -8.53 -5.73 7.88
N VAL A 138 -7.28 -5.96 7.49
CA VAL A 138 -6.21 -4.96 7.61
C VAL A 138 -5.49 -4.75 6.29
N ALA A 139 -5.11 -3.51 6.02
CA ALA A 139 -4.07 -3.14 5.07
C ALA A 139 -2.92 -2.47 5.85
N THR A 140 -1.71 -2.48 5.32
CA THR A 140 -0.57 -1.90 6.02
C THR A 140 0.53 -1.44 5.08
N THR A 141 1.06 -0.26 5.31
CA THR A 141 2.26 0.26 4.64
C THR A 141 3.56 -0.13 5.36
N ARG A 142 3.51 -0.98 6.40
CA ARG A 142 4.72 -1.39 7.14
C ARG A 142 5.77 -2.05 6.25
N GLY A 143 5.34 -2.91 5.32
CA GLY A 143 6.25 -3.53 4.35
C GLY A 143 6.88 -2.50 3.42
N THR A 144 6.09 -1.61 2.87
CA THR A 144 6.54 -0.53 1.98
C THR A 144 7.51 0.40 2.68
N ASN A 145 7.19 0.83 3.91
CA ASN A 145 8.06 1.70 4.69
C ASN A 145 9.38 1.00 5.06
N ALA A 146 9.33 -0.27 5.50
CA ALA A 146 10.53 -1.04 5.81
C ALA A 146 11.43 -1.23 4.57
N LEU A 147 10.84 -1.40 3.39
CA LEU A 147 11.57 -1.50 2.12
C LEU A 147 12.25 -0.16 1.76
N LEU A 148 11.49 0.93 1.76
CA LEU A 148 11.96 2.25 1.35
C LEU A 148 12.99 2.84 2.34
N GLU A 149 12.77 2.63 3.65
CA GLU A 149 13.68 3.08 4.71
C GLU A 149 14.86 2.12 4.96
N ARG A 150 14.91 1.00 4.22
CA ARG A 150 15.93 -0.05 4.38
C ARG A 150 16.03 -0.61 5.81
N LYS A 151 14.88 -0.82 6.44
CA LYS A 151 14.74 -1.33 7.83
C LYS A 151 14.19 -2.76 7.87
N GLY A 152 14.51 -3.59 6.88
CA GLY A 152 14.13 -5.00 6.84
C GLY A 152 15.05 -5.91 7.65
N ALA A 153 14.79 -7.21 7.59
CA ALA A 153 15.56 -8.23 8.28
C ALA A 153 16.95 -8.45 7.65
N ALA A 154 17.90 -8.89 8.44
CA ALA A 154 19.21 -9.31 7.96
C ALA A 154 19.05 -10.60 7.12
N THR A 155 19.14 -10.47 5.80
CA THR A 155 18.81 -11.50 4.82
C THR A 155 20.06 -12.05 4.14
N ALA A 156 20.13 -13.38 3.94
CA ALA A 156 21.10 -14.05 3.07
C ALA A 156 20.44 -14.46 1.75
N LEU A 157 21.16 -14.29 0.64
CA LEU A 157 20.75 -14.81 -0.67
C LEU A 157 21.54 -16.08 -0.98
N PHE A 158 20.85 -17.19 -1.27
CA PHE A 158 21.41 -18.42 -1.80
C PHE A 158 21.11 -18.51 -3.29
N ILE A 159 22.15 -18.60 -4.10
CA ILE A 159 22.03 -18.56 -5.56
C ILE A 159 22.93 -19.61 -6.21
N THR A 160 22.59 -20.08 -7.41
CA THR A 160 23.42 -21.00 -8.19
C THR A 160 24.84 -20.47 -8.35
N ARG A 161 25.85 -21.33 -8.19
CA ARG A 161 27.27 -20.98 -8.39
C ARG A 161 27.51 -20.30 -9.73
N GLY A 162 28.25 -19.16 -9.71
CA GLY A 162 28.56 -18.32 -10.86
C GLY A 162 27.56 -17.18 -11.08
N PHE A 163 26.60 -16.98 -10.16
CA PHE A 163 25.59 -15.91 -10.23
C PHE A 163 25.59 -14.97 -9.01
N ALA A 164 26.65 -14.99 -8.17
CA ALA A 164 26.73 -14.17 -6.96
C ALA A 164 26.50 -12.67 -7.19
N ASP A 165 26.92 -12.17 -8.37
CA ASP A 165 26.80 -10.75 -8.72
C ASP A 165 25.50 -10.40 -9.48
N LEU A 166 24.60 -11.36 -9.69
CA LEU A 166 23.41 -11.18 -10.54
C LEU A 166 22.58 -9.96 -10.16
N LEU A 167 22.26 -9.78 -8.87
CA LEU A 167 21.43 -8.66 -8.40
C LEU A 167 22.20 -7.33 -8.37
N ARG A 168 23.53 -7.35 -8.25
CA ARG A 168 24.38 -6.15 -8.37
C ARG A 168 24.50 -5.69 -9.81
N ILE A 169 24.62 -6.63 -10.76
CA ILE A 169 24.65 -6.34 -12.18
C ILE A 169 23.29 -5.83 -12.64
N GLY A 170 22.20 -6.51 -12.22
CA GLY A 170 20.83 -6.23 -12.59
C GLY A 170 20.64 -6.25 -14.13
N THR A 171 19.80 -5.38 -14.64
CA THR A 171 19.55 -5.20 -16.08
C THR A 171 20.57 -4.30 -16.77
N GLN A 172 21.53 -3.73 -16.03
CA GLN A 172 22.47 -2.70 -16.48
C GLN A 172 21.82 -1.39 -16.97
N GLN A 173 20.53 -1.20 -16.73
CA GLN A 173 19.85 0.08 -16.95
C GLN A 173 20.40 1.13 -15.98
N ARG A 174 20.61 2.34 -16.50
CA ARG A 174 21.03 3.47 -15.67
C ARG A 174 19.82 3.98 -14.89
N PRO A 175 19.90 4.18 -13.56
CA PRO A 175 18.84 4.83 -12.80
C PRO A 175 18.55 6.25 -13.30
N ASP A 176 19.61 7.00 -13.62
CA ASP A 176 19.57 8.27 -14.32
C ASP A 176 20.37 8.16 -15.62
N LEU A 177 19.69 8.40 -16.75
CA LEU A 177 20.26 8.23 -18.09
C LEU A 177 21.43 9.18 -18.37
N PHE A 178 21.41 10.36 -17.77
CA PHE A 178 22.38 11.46 -18.00
C PHE A 178 23.37 11.64 -16.83
N ALA A 179 23.28 10.86 -15.79
CA ALA A 179 24.24 10.92 -14.69
C ALA A 179 25.65 10.61 -15.18
N LEU A 180 26.63 11.46 -14.82
CA LEU A 180 28.06 11.21 -15.10
C LEU A 180 28.63 10.13 -14.18
N ASP A 181 28.16 10.07 -12.95
CA ASP A 181 28.46 9.01 -11.98
C ASP A 181 27.21 8.16 -11.76
N ILE A 182 27.32 6.85 -11.95
CA ILE A 182 26.20 5.93 -11.92
C ILE A 182 26.21 5.18 -10.60
N GLU A 183 25.41 5.64 -9.67
CA GLU A 183 25.19 4.93 -8.40
C GLU A 183 24.05 3.92 -8.57
N LYS A 184 24.32 2.65 -8.32
CA LYS A 184 23.29 1.60 -8.24
C LYS A 184 22.85 1.44 -6.79
N PRO A 185 21.54 1.21 -6.55
CA PRO A 185 21.05 0.90 -5.22
C PRO A 185 21.75 -0.34 -4.66
N GLU A 186 22.21 -0.30 -3.41
CA GLU A 186 22.73 -1.48 -2.73
C GLU A 186 21.66 -2.58 -2.65
N PRO A 187 22.01 -3.86 -2.83
CA PRO A 187 21.09 -4.96 -2.62
C PRO A 187 20.48 -4.96 -1.22
N LEU A 188 19.31 -5.60 -1.07
CA LEU A 188 18.65 -5.73 0.24
C LEU A 188 19.22 -6.86 1.11
N TYR A 189 19.90 -7.83 0.49
CA TYR A 189 20.57 -8.89 1.25
C TYR A 189 21.91 -8.41 1.83
N ARG A 190 22.23 -8.95 3.00
CA ARG A 190 23.52 -8.67 3.69
C ARG A 190 24.66 -9.50 3.13
N THR A 191 24.38 -10.73 2.68
CA THR A 191 25.38 -11.67 2.16
C THR A 191 24.78 -12.57 1.07
N VAL A 192 25.67 -13.11 0.23
CA VAL A 192 25.30 -14.07 -0.81
C VAL A 192 26.11 -15.35 -0.64
N VAL A 193 25.46 -16.50 -0.84
CA VAL A 193 26.04 -17.84 -0.78
C VAL A 193 25.80 -18.55 -2.10
N GLU A 194 26.84 -19.03 -2.72
CA GLU A 194 26.74 -19.81 -3.95
C GLU A 194 26.46 -21.28 -3.66
N ALA A 195 25.34 -21.80 -4.14
CA ALA A 195 24.99 -23.20 -4.09
C ALA A 195 25.71 -23.97 -5.22
N PRO A 196 26.46 -25.03 -4.89
CA PRO A 196 27.22 -25.79 -5.88
C PRO A 196 26.32 -26.79 -6.65
N GLU A 197 25.40 -26.27 -7.45
CA GLU A 197 24.42 -27.02 -8.22
C GLU A 197 24.26 -26.48 -9.64
N ARG A 198 23.63 -27.27 -10.53
CA ARG A 198 23.24 -26.81 -11.86
C ARG A 198 22.07 -27.61 -12.41
N LEU A 199 21.03 -26.91 -12.85
CA LEU A 199 19.97 -27.46 -13.69
C LEU A 199 20.13 -26.98 -15.12
N ALA A 200 19.75 -27.83 -16.09
CA ALA A 200 19.58 -27.44 -17.48
C ALA A 200 18.24 -26.74 -17.74
N ALA A 201 18.08 -26.11 -18.90
CA ALA A 201 16.86 -25.36 -19.26
C ALA A 201 15.60 -26.24 -19.34
N ASP A 202 15.73 -27.53 -19.56
CA ASP A 202 14.64 -28.51 -19.54
C ASP A 202 14.30 -29.03 -18.14
N GLY A 203 15.06 -28.60 -17.12
CA GLY A 203 14.91 -29.03 -15.71
C GLY A 203 15.69 -30.28 -15.34
N SER A 204 16.47 -30.87 -16.28
CA SER A 204 17.36 -32.01 -15.98
C SER A 204 18.53 -31.58 -15.10
N VAL A 205 18.97 -32.46 -14.21
CA VAL A 205 20.06 -32.19 -13.26
C VAL A 205 21.41 -32.38 -13.95
N LEU A 206 22.20 -31.32 -14.09
CA LEU A 206 23.58 -31.37 -14.59
C LEU A 206 24.59 -31.55 -13.45
N ILE A 207 24.40 -30.84 -12.35
CA ILE A 207 25.18 -30.94 -11.13
C ILE A 207 24.18 -31.06 -9.97
N PRO A 208 24.13 -32.20 -9.26
CA PRO A 208 23.23 -32.39 -8.14
C PRO A 208 23.64 -31.49 -6.97
N LEU A 209 22.65 -30.98 -6.25
CA LEU A 209 22.89 -30.29 -5.00
C LEU A 209 23.02 -31.32 -3.87
N ASP A 210 24.12 -31.24 -3.12
CA ASP A 210 24.21 -31.83 -1.78
C ASP A 210 24.06 -30.69 -0.76
N PRO A 211 22.85 -30.50 -0.17
CA PRO A 211 22.59 -29.40 0.74
C PRO A 211 23.48 -29.42 1.99
N GLU A 212 23.87 -30.60 2.48
CA GLU A 212 24.67 -30.77 3.72
C GLU A 212 26.04 -30.07 3.60
N THR A 213 26.57 -29.90 2.40
CA THR A 213 27.81 -29.14 2.18
C THR A 213 27.71 -27.66 2.57
N LEU A 214 26.50 -27.13 2.73
CA LEU A 214 26.23 -25.74 3.14
C LEU A 214 25.90 -25.58 4.62
N ARG A 215 25.71 -26.67 5.37
CA ARG A 215 25.27 -26.66 6.79
C ARG A 215 26.13 -25.76 7.67
N GLU A 216 27.44 -25.97 7.66
CA GLU A 216 28.37 -25.17 8.47
C GLU A 216 28.30 -23.66 8.11
N THR A 217 28.15 -23.35 6.81
CA THR A 217 27.99 -21.96 6.36
C THR A 217 26.68 -21.36 6.86
N ILE A 218 25.58 -22.11 6.79
CA ILE A 218 24.25 -21.67 7.27
C ILE A 218 24.29 -21.41 8.78
N GLU A 219 24.85 -22.36 9.58
CA GLU A 219 24.94 -22.22 11.04
C GLU A 219 25.77 -21.00 11.43
N ARG A 220 26.88 -20.72 10.75
CA ARG A 220 27.69 -19.52 10.95
C ARG A 220 26.92 -18.24 10.62
N LEU A 221 26.17 -18.20 9.50
CA LEU A 221 25.36 -17.03 9.13
C LEU A 221 24.28 -16.74 10.16
N ILE A 222 23.63 -17.77 10.71
CA ILE A 222 22.65 -17.63 11.81
C ILE A 222 23.32 -17.06 13.06
N ALA A 223 24.51 -17.56 13.41
CA ALA A 223 25.29 -17.05 14.53
C ALA A 223 25.72 -15.58 14.32
N ASP A 224 25.97 -15.16 13.08
CA ASP A 224 26.26 -13.79 12.68
C ASP A 224 25.01 -12.88 12.57
N GLY A 225 23.82 -13.38 12.96
CA GLY A 225 22.58 -12.63 13.06
C GLY A 225 21.79 -12.53 11.76
N ILE A 226 21.94 -13.47 10.83
CA ILE A 226 21.00 -13.62 9.69
C ILE A 226 19.66 -14.16 10.21
N GLU A 227 18.58 -13.45 9.88
CA GLU A 227 17.22 -13.72 10.34
C GLU A 227 16.35 -14.39 9.27
N SER A 228 16.72 -14.24 7.98
CA SER A 228 15.95 -14.77 6.85
C SER A 228 16.83 -15.17 5.68
N ALA A 229 16.33 -16.04 4.82
CA ALA A 229 17.01 -16.44 3.59
C ALA A 229 16.10 -16.37 2.37
N ALA A 230 16.64 -15.87 1.27
CA ALA A 230 16.09 -16.02 -0.06
C ALA A 230 16.88 -17.10 -0.81
N VAL A 231 16.17 -18.01 -1.49
CA VAL A 231 16.78 -19.04 -2.33
C VAL A 231 16.31 -18.85 -3.77
N ALA A 232 17.25 -18.64 -4.69
CA ALA A 232 16.95 -18.41 -6.10
C ALA A 232 17.94 -19.17 -6.99
N LEU A 233 17.54 -20.38 -7.40
CA LEU A 233 18.40 -21.24 -8.21
C LEU A 233 18.01 -21.20 -9.69
N LEU A 234 19.01 -21.42 -10.55
CA LEU A 234 18.83 -21.41 -12.00
C LEU A 234 17.86 -22.53 -12.42
N HIS A 235 16.87 -22.19 -13.25
CA HIS A 235 15.84 -23.10 -13.76
C HIS A 235 14.94 -23.79 -12.71
N SER A 236 14.95 -23.33 -11.45
CA SER A 236 14.08 -23.87 -10.39
C SER A 236 12.58 -23.71 -10.68
N TYR A 237 12.19 -22.80 -11.57
CA TYR A 237 10.82 -22.69 -12.06
C TYR A 237 10.34 -23.95 -12.83
N ARG A 238 11.27 -24.72 -13.40
CA ARG A 238 11.01 -26.02 -14.07
C ARG A 238 11.12 -27.18 -13.11
N ASN A 239 12.16 -27.17 -12.27
CA ASN A 239 12.45 -28.23 -11.31
C ASN A 239 12.83 -27.60 -9.97
N PRO A 240 11.88 -27.52 -9.01
CA PRO A 240 12.11 -26.88 -7.73
C PRO A 240 12.89 -27.73 -6.73
N SER A 241 13.27 -28.98 -7.06
CA SER A 241 13.83 -29.95 -6.12
C SER A 241 15.04 -29.44 -5.33
N HIS A 242 15.97 -28.74 -5.98
CA HIS A 242 17.15 -28.18 -5.32
C HIS A 242 16.79 -27.04 -4.37
N GLU A 243 15.88 -26.12 -4.73
CA GLU A 243 15.40 -25.07 -3.83
C GLU A 243 14.66 -25.65 -2.63
N MET A 244 13.81 -26.65 -2.84
CA MET A 244 13.09 -27.35 -1.75
C MET A 244 14.04 -28.03 -0.79
N ALA A 245 15.06 -28.74 -1.31
CA ALA A 245 16.05 -29.41 -0.48
C ALA A 245 16.89 -28.41 0.34
N LEU A 246 17.31 -27.30 -0.26
CA LEU A 246 18.05 -26.25 0.45
C LEU A 246 17.15 -25.53 1.45
N GLY A 247 15.90 -25.25 1.10
CA GLY A 247 14.91 -24.66 2.01
C GLY A 247 14.65 -25.52 3.23
N ALA A 248 14.55 -26.84 3.06
CA ALA A 248 14.41 -27.79 4.18
C ALA A 248 15.62 -27.76 5.10
N LEU A 249 16.86 -27.72 4.56
CA LEU A 249 18.07 -27.61 5.36
C LEU A 249 18.13 -26.28 6.13
N LEU A 250 17.79 -25.16 5.50
CA LEU A 250 17.75 -23.84 6.15
C LEU A 250 16.78 -23.83 7.34
N ALA A 251 15.61 -24.43 7.18
CA ALA A 251 14.61 -24.57 8.26
C ALA A 251 15.12 -25.52 9.36
N ASP A 252 15.77 -26.64 9.02
CA ASP A 252 16.38 -27.57 9.96
C ASP A 252 17.50 -26.92 10.81
N CYS A 253 18.28 -26.04 10.21
CA CYS A 253 19.28 -25.23 10.91
C CYS A 253 18.66 -24.12 11.80
N GLY A 254 17.34 -23.94 11.81
CA GLY A 254 16.61 -23.02 12.68
C GLY A 254 16.22 -21.67 12.05
N LEU A 255 16.40 -21.49 10.75
CA LEU A 255 15.97 -20.26 10.05
C LEU A 255 14.46 -20.33 9.77
N ARG A 256 13.70 -19.42 10.40
CA ARG A 256 12.22 -19.45 10.32
C ARG A 256 11.66 -18.90 9.00
N HIS A 257 12.34 -17.93 8.41
CA HIS A 257 11.90 -17.22 7.22
C HIS A 257 12.76 -17.60 6.03
N VAL A 258 12.24 -18.51 5.21
CA VAL A 258 12.89 -18.98 3.99
C VAL A 258 11.98 -18.75 2.80
N SER A 259 12.41 -17.93 1.86
CA SER A 259 11.67 -17.55 0.66
C SER A 259 12.26 -18.25 -0.55
N LEU A 260 11.52 -19.21 -1.14
CA LEU A 260 11.92 -19.96 -2.32
C LEU A 260 11.39 -19.27 -3.58
N SER A 261 12.28 -18.94 -4.51
CA SER A 261 11.89 -18.24 -5.74
C SER A 261 10.94 -19.04 -6.60
N SER A 262 11.06 -20.37 -6.60
CA SER A 262 10.18 -21.29 -7.33
C SER A 262 8.75 -21.37 -6.76
N ASP A 263 8.55 -21.08 -5.46
CA ASP A 263 7.23 -21.00 -4.85
C ASP A 263 6.60 -19.61 -5.06
N LEU A 264 7.40 -18.54 -4.93
CA LEU A 264 6.92 -17.17 -4.97
C LEU A 264 6.63 -16.67 -6.38
N ALA A 265 7.44 -17.07 -7.37
CA ALA A 265 7.38 -16.60 -8.74
C ALA A 265 7.95 -17.67 -9.72
N PRO A 266 7.23 -18.80 -10.00
CA PRO A 266 7.75 -19.86 -10.84
C PRO A 266 7.77 -19.48 -12.34
N LEU A 267 8.52 -18.43 -12.69
CA LEU A 267 8.69 -17.89 -14.02
C LEU A 267 10.17 -17.96 -14.46
N ILE A 268 10.41 -17.94 -15.78
CA ILE A 268 11.73 -18.22 -16.36
C ILE A 268 12.83 -17.23 -15.94
N LYS A 269 12.54 -15.95 -15.80
CA LYS A 269 13.54 -14.89 -15.56
C LYS A 269 14.15 -14.99 -14.16
N LEU A 270 15.42 -15.41 -14.04
CA LEU A 270 16.09 -15.59 -12.75
C LEU A 270 16.22 -14.29 -11.95
N LEU A 271 16.58 -13.17 -12.59
CA LEU A 271 16.77 -11.89 -11.88
C LEU A 271 15.49 -11.42 -11.19
N PRO A 272 14.32 -11.26 -11.84
CA PRO A 272 13.09 -10.86 -11.16
C PRO A 272 12.63 -11.86 -10.08
N ARG A 273 12.84 -13.17 -10.29
CA ARG A 273 12.55 -14.19 -9.28
C ARG A 273 13.40 -14.02 -8.03
N ALA A 274 14.70 -13.79 -8.21
CA ALA A 274 15.64 -13.59 -7.12
C ALA A 274 15.34 -12.31 -6.36
N GLU A 275 15.06 -11.20 -7.05
CA GLU A 275 14.64 -9.94 -6.42
C GLU A 275 13.37 -10.12 -5.60
N THR A 276 12.35 -10.81 -6.15
CA THR A 276 11.11 -11.11 -5.43
C THR A 276 11.36 -11.96 -4.17
N ALA A 277 12.18 -13.00 -4.26
CA ALA A 277 12.51 -13.84 -3.11
C ALA A 277 13.28 -13.06 -2.03
N VAL A 278 14.20 -12.17 -2.44
CA VAL A 278 14.95 -11.31 -1.50
C VAL A 278 14.01 -10.32 -0.80
N VAL A 279 13.10 -9.66 -1.53
CA VAL A 279 12.11 -8.75 -0.93
C VAL A 279 11.21 -9.49 0.04
N ASP A 280 10.69 -10.65 -0.34
CA ASP A 280 9.84 -11.46 0.53
C ASP A 280 10.58 -11.87 1.82
N ALA A 281 11.80 -12.41 1.71
CA ALA A 281 12.63 -12.77 2.87
C ALA A 281 12.96 -11.58 3.77
N TYR A 282 13.25 -10.43 3.16
CA TYR A 282 13.60 -9.19 3.86
C TYR A 282 12.45 -8.62 4.69
N LEU A 283 11.20 -8.77 4.22
CA LEU A 283 10.02 -8.19 4.85
C LEU A 283 9.26 -9.17 5.75
N SER A 284 9.37 -10.49 5.53
CA SER A 284 8.59 -11.51 6.23
C SER A 284 8.70 -11.43 7.75
N PRO A 285 9.88 -11.27 8.39
CA PRO A 285 9.97 -11.21 9.86
C PRO A 285 9.23 -10.00 10.45
N ILE A 286 9.19 -8.88 9.74
CA ILE A 286 8.53 -7.64 10.19
C ILE A 286 7.02 -7.78 10.11
N LEU A 287 6.53 -8.25 8.96
CA LEU A 287 5.10 -8.39 8.70
C LEU A 287 4.49 -9.50 9.54
N GLU A 288 5.19 -10.63 9.71
CA GLU A 288 4.73 -11.70 10.60
C GLU A 288 4.61 -11.21 12.05
N ARG A 289 5.59 -10.49 12.56
CA ARG A 289 5.55 -9.92 13.93
C ARG A 289 4.35 -9.00 14.12
N TYR A 290 4.10 -8.12 13.14
CA TYR A 290 2.95 -7.23 13.15
C TYR A 290 1.62 -8.00 13.13
N LEU A 291 1.45 -8.92 12.20
CA LEU A 291 0.21 -9.69 12.06
C LEU A 291 -0.04 -10.60 13.26
N ASN A 292 1.02 -11.21 13.81
CA ASN A 292 0.92 -12.00 15.04
C ASN A 292 0.53 -11.12 16.24
N GLY A 293 1.05 -9.88 16.33
CA GLY A 293 0.64 -8.91 17.35
C GLY A 293 -0.86 -8.57 17.26
N VAL A 294 -1.38 -8.34 16.06
CA VAL A 294 -2.82 -8.12 15.84
C VAL A 294 -3.62 -9.38 16.19
N ALA A 295 -3.21 -10.55 15.68
CA ALA A 295 -3.93 -11.81 15.87
C ALA A 295 -4.00 -12.22 17.35
N ALA A 296 -2.92 -12.03 18.12
CA ALA A 296 -2.84 -12.39 19.54
C ALA A 296 -3.83 -11.60 20.42
N ALA A 297 -4.24 -10.40 19.99
CA ALA A 297 -5.22 -9.58 20.70
C ALA A 297 -6.68 -9.96 20.40
N LEU A 298 -6.92 -10.75 19.36
CA LEU A 298 -8.27 -11.13 18.94
C LEU A 298 -8.77 -12.31 19.77
N SER A 299 -10.05 -12.26 20.15
CA SER A 299 -10.72 -13.33 20.88
C SER A 299 -11.00 -14.57 20.00
N ALA A 300 -11.26 -15.69 20.64
CA ALA A 300 -11.69 -16.93 19.97
C ALA A 300 -12.95 -16.65 19.12
N GLY A 301 -12.99 -17.24 17.91
CA GLY A 301 -14.07 -17.02 16.94
C GLY A 301 -13.89 -15.78 16.06
N SER A 302 -12.81 -15.02 16.25
CA SER A 302 -12.44 -13.93 15.34
C SER A 302 -11.69 -14.44 14.12
N SER A 303 -11.69 -13.64 13.05
CA SER A 303 -10.88 -13.87 11.84
C SER A 303 -10.06 -12.63 11.49
N LEU A 304 -8.85 -12.85 10.96
CA LEU A 304 -7.97 -11.79 10.48
C LEU A 304 -7.63 -12.02 9.01
N HIS A 305 -8.00 -11.09 8.16
CA HIS A 305 -7.64 -11.06 6.74
C HIS A 305 -6.78 -9.84 6.45
N VAL A 306 -5.86 -10.00 5.52
CA VAL A 306 -4.92 -8.97 5.08
C VAL A 306 -5.18 -8.67 3.61
N MET A 307 -5.19 -7.40 3.24
CA MET A 307 -5.28 -6.98 1.85
C MET A 307 -3.93 -7.16 1.15
N THR A 308 -3.98 -7.70 -0.05
CA THR A 308 -2.82 -7.81 -0.93
C THR A 308 -2.71 -6.59 -1.86
N SER A 309 -1.56 -6.44 -2.50
CA SER A 309 -1.34 -5.43 -3.55
C SER A 309 -2.31 -5.56 -4.74
N ALA A 310 -2.89 -6.74 -4.94
CA ALA A 310 -3.92 -6.99 -5.96
C ALA A 310 -5.34 -6.51 -5.57
N GLY A 311 -5.53 -5.99 -4.35
CA GLY A 311 -6.85 -5.53 -3.89
C GLY A 311 -7.75 -6.65 -3.34
N GLY A 312 -7.29 -7.89 -3.36
CA GLY A 312 -7.96 -9.03 -2.75
C GLY A 312 -7.52 -9.26 -1.30
N LEU A 313 -8.29 -10.06 -0.57
CA LEU A 313 -8.02 -10.44 0.82
C LEU A 313 -7.49 -11.86 0.91
N VAL A 314 -6.59 -12.07 1.87
CA VAL A 314 -6.10 -13.39 2.26
C VAL A 314 -6.06 -13.51 3.77
N ARG A 315 -6.13 -14.73 4.33
CA ARG A 315 -5.92 -14.92 5.78
C ARG A 315 -4.51 -14.53 6.18
N ALA A 316 -4.35 -14.01 7.39
CA ALA A 316 -3.03 -13.61 7.91
C ALA A 316 -2.00 -14.75 7.85
N GLY A 317 -2.41 -16.02 8.08
CA GLY A 317 -1.52 -17.18 7.99
C GLY A 317 -1.10 -17.58 6.57
N SER A 318 -1.82 -17.12 5.54
CA SER A 318 -1.51 -17.38 4.12
C SER A 318 -0.85 -16.18 3.43
N PHE A 319 -0.68 -15.08 4.16
CA PHE A 319 -0.15 -13.82 3.60
C PHE A 319 1.35 -13.93 3.31
N ARG A 320 1.76 -13.50 2.12
CA ARG A 320 3.16 -13.42 1.70
C ARG A 320 3.62 -11.97 1.71
N ALA A 321 4.83 -11.74 2.16
CA ALA A 321 5.37 -10.39 2.31
C ALA A 321 5.51 -9.64 0.96
N LYS A 322 5.81 -10.35 -0.12
CA LYS A 322 5.84 -9.81 -1.49
C LYS A 322 4.52 -9.18 -1.94
N ASP A 323 3.39 -9.61 -1.37
CA ASP A 323 2.05 -9.14 -1.74
C ASP A 323 1.59 -7.93 -0.89
N ALA A 324 2.45 -7.40 0.01
CA ALA A 324 2.09 -6.35 0.96
C ALA A 324 2.22 -4.91 0.43
N LEU A 325 3.08 -4.69 -0.56
CA LEU A 325 3.72 -3.39 -0.81
C LEU A 325 2.77 -2.28 -1.30
N LEU A 326 1.65 -2.63 -1.91
CA LEU A 326 0.63 -1.68 -2.39
C LEU A 326 -0.74 -1.90 -1.74
N SER A 327 -0.81 -2.57 -0.58
CA SER A 327 -2.08 -2.97 0.05
C SER A 327 -2.95 -1.78 0.49
N GLY A 328 -2.37 -0.70 1.02
CA GLY A 328 -3.10 0.52 1.38
C GLY A 328 -3.69 1.22 0.15
N PRO A 329 -2.87 1.60 -0.86
CA PRO A 329 -3.36 2.14 -2.14
C PRO A 329 -4.40 1.26 -2.82
N ALA A 330 -4.23 -0.08 -2.80
CA ALA A 330 -5.19 -1.02 -3.36
C ALA A 330 -6.56 -0.93 -2.67
N GLY A 331 -6.60 -0.77 -1.34
CA GLY A 331 -7.82 -0.49 -0.59
C GLY A 331 -8.52 0.78 -1.06
N GLY A 332 -7.74 1.84 -1.30
CA GLY A 332 -8.23 3.11 -1.86
C GLY A 332 -8.88 2.93 -3.22
N VAL A 333 -8.25 2.18 -4.12
CA VAL A 333 -8.79 1.90 -5.47
C VAL A 333 -10.09 1.11 -5.40
N VAL A 334 -10.16 0.09 -4.54
CA VAL A 334 -11.41 -0.69 -4.31
C VAL A 334 -12.51 0.22 -3.75
N GLY A 335 -12.18 1.10 -2.79
CA GLY A 335 -13.10 2.09 -2.24
C GLY A 335 -13.59 3.11 -3.27
N ALA A 336 -12.70 3.58 -4.16
CA ALA A 336 -13.04 4.50 -5.24
C ALA A 336 -13.97 3.87 -6.27
N ALA A 337 -13.70 2.64 -6.70
CA ALA A 337 -14.57 1.87 -7.59
C ALA A 337 -15.98 1.69 -6.99
N LEU A 338 -16.06 1.38 -5.69
CA LEU A 338 -17.33 1.29 -4.97
C LEU A 338 -18.07 2.64 -4.97
N SER A 339 -17.37 3.72 -4.62
CA SER A 339 -17.96 5.06 -4.52
C SER A 339 -18.47 5.55 -5.87
N GLY A 340 -17.69 5.31 -6.93
CA GLY A 340 -18.10 5.62 -8.30
C GLY A 340 -19.36 4.88 -8.73
N ARG A 341 -19.41 3.55 -8.50
CA ARG A 341 -20.62 2.74 -8.80
C ARG A 341 -21.86 3.22 -8.04
N ARG A 342 -21.71 3.50 -6.74
CA ARG A 342 -22.81 4.07 -5.92
C ARG A 342 -23.28 5.43 -6.42
N SER A 343 -22.39 6.19 -7.04
CA SER A 343 -22.70 7.49 -7.66
C SER A 343 -23.20 7.36 -9.12
N GLY A 344 -23.41 6.13 -9.63
CA GLY A 344 -23.94 5.86 -10.98
C GLY A 344 -22.89 5.91 -12.09
N PHE A 345 -21.60 5.84 -11.79
CA PHE A 345 -20.52 5.87 -12.78
C PHE A 345 -19.96 4.47 -13.05
N ALA A 346 -19.90 4.11 -14.33
CA ALA A 346 -19.35 2.84 -14.80
C ALA A 346 -17.83 2.85 -14.96
N ARG A 347 -17.23 4.05 -15.05
CA ARG A 347 -15.80 4.28 -15.27
C ARG A 347 -15.27 5.29 -14.27
N VAL A 348 -14.18 4.97 -13.61
CA VAL A 348 -13.61 5.76 -12.51
C VAL A 348 -12.10 5.90 -12.65
N ILE A 349 -11.60 7.08 -12.35
CA ILE A 349 -10.19 7.31 -11.98
C ILE A 349 -10.15 7.54 -10.49
N ALA A 350 -9.48 6.65 -9.76
CA ALA A 350 -9.16 6.83 -8.35
C ALA A 350 -8.04 7.87 -8.22
N PHE A 351 -8.22 8.83 -7.32
CA PHE A 351 -7.28 9.92 -7.08
C PHE A 351 -7.10 10.09 -5.57
N ASP A 352 -6.11 9.39 -5.02
CA ASP A 352 -5.75 9.39 -3.60
C ASP A 352 -4.58 10.33 -3.35
N MET A 353 -4.82 11.50 -2.78
CA MET A 353 -3.77 12.42 -2.40
C MET A 353 -3.60 12.47 -0.89
N GLY A 354 -2.51 11.88 -0.43
CA GLY A 354 -2.08 11.92 0.96
C GLY A 354 -1.16 13.11 1.28
N GLY A 355 -0.41 12.97 2.37
CA GLY A 355 0.59 13.97 2.77
C GLY A 355 1.89 13.90 1.95
N THR A 356 2.26 12.74 1.40
CA THR A 356 3.56 12.50 0.79
C THR A 356 3.49 12.28 -0.72
N SER A 357 2.45 11.58 -1.16
CA SER A 357 2.27 11.15 -2.55
C SER A 357 0.81 11.23 -2.98
N THR A 358 0.60 11.10 -4.27
CA THR A 358 -0.70 10.87 -4.88
C THR A 358 -0.66 9.55 -5.63
N ASP A 359 -1.61 8.68 -5.33
CA ASP A 359 -1.80 7.40 -5.98
C ASP A 359 -3.00 7.46 -6.92
N VAL A 360 -2.82 7.05 -8.17
CA VAL A 360 -3.87 7.06 -9.18
C VAL A 360 -4.04 5.68 -9.81
N ALA A 361 -5.28 5.31 -10.07
CA ALA A 361 -5.62 4.06 -10.72
C ALA A 361 -6.89 4.19 -11.56
N ARG A 362 -7.02 3.36 -12.59
CA ARG A 362 -8.20 3.28 -13.43
C ARG A 362 -9.05 2.06 -13.06
N TRP A 363 -10.37 2.25 -13.07
CA TRP A 363 -11.35 1.19 -12.98
C TRP A 363 -12.39 1.36 -14.11
N ASP A 364 -12.60 0.32 -14.90
CA ASP A 364 -13.54 0.28 -16.03
C ASP A 364 -14.35 -1.03 -15.99
N GLY A 365 -15.20 -1.18 -14.96
CA GLY A 365 -15.97 -2.40 -14.73
C GLY A 365 -15.19 -3.50 -14.02
N ASP A 366 -13.87 -3.60 -14.22
CA ASP A 366 -12.96 -4.50 -13.51
C ASP A 366 -11.63 -3.80 -13.21
N PHE A 367 -10.81 -4.42 -12.34
CA PHE A 367 -9.48 -3.92 -11.99
C PHE A 367 -8.45 -4.33 -13.03
N GLU A 368 -7.51 -3.43 -13.28
CA GLU A 368 -6.34 -3.71 -14.10
C GLU A 368 -5.22 -4.26 -13.21
N TYR A 369 -4.66 -5.42 -13.57
CA TYR A 369 -3.57 -6.06 -12.83
C TYR A 369 -2.23 -5.91 -13.54
N LEU A 370 -1.19 -5.64 -12.75
CA LEU A 370 0.20 -5.83 -13.11
C LEU A 370 0.72 -7.10 -12.41
N PHE A 371 1.46 -7.92 -13.12
CA PHE A 371 2.06 -9.13 -12.54
C PHE A 371 3.56 -9.00 -12.32
N GLU A 372 4.13 -7.93 -12.86
CA GLU A 372 5.48 -7.45 -12.59
C GLU A 372 5.36 -5.95 -12.31
N HIS A 373 5.91 -5.47 -11.21
CA HIS A 373 5.86 -4.06 -10.83
C HIS A 373 7.09 -3.67 -10.01
N ARG A 374 7.31 -2.37 -9.83
CA ARG A 374 8.41 -1.84 -9.02
C ARG A 374 7.88 -1.05 -7.83
N VAL A 375 8.56 -1.19 -6.70
CA VAL A 375 8.35 -0.33 -5.52
C VAL A 375 9.71 0.17 -5.08
N GLY A 376 9.96 1.47 -5.25
CA GLY A 376 11.31 2.02 -5.12
C GLY A 376 12.28 1.36 -6.10
N ALA A 377 13.41 0.85 -5.59
CA ALA A 377 14.40 0.14 -6.39
C ALA A 377 14.09 -1.36 -6.57
N ALA A 378 13.12 -1.91 -5.84
CA ALA A 378 12.82 -3.33 -5.88
C ALA A 378 11.87 -3.69 -7.04
N HIS A 379 12.20 -4.73 -7.79
CA HIS A 379 11.36 -5.31 -8.83
C HIS A 379 10.70 -6.59 -8.29
N LEU A 380 9.40 -6.72 -8.46
CA LEU A 380 8.61 -7.83 -7.95
C LEU A 380 7.81 -8.52 -9.04
N VAL A 381 7.80 -9.83 -8.99
CA VAL A 381 6.89 -10.70 -9.72
C VAL A 381 5.79 -11.11 -8.77
N ALA A 382 4.78 -10.26 -8.65
CA ALA A 382 3.62 -10.46 -7.80
C ALA A 382 2.41 -9.74 -8.40
N PRO A 383 1.18 -10.27 -8.24
CA PRO A 383 -0.02 -9.55 -8.66
C PRO A 383 -0.20 -8.25 -7.86
N ALA A 384 -0.43 -7.16 -8.56
CA ALA A 384 -0.78 -5.87 -7.97
C ALA A 384 -1.81 -5.15 -8.84
N LEU A 385 -2.60 -4.26 -8.26
CA LEU A 385 -3.40 -3.32 -9.04
C LEU A 385 -2.47 -2.36 -9.80
N ALA A 386 -2.88 -1.98 -11.01
CA ALA A 386 -2.16 -0.98 -11.80
C ALA A 386 -2.33 0.41 -11.18
N ILE A 387 -1.49 0.71 -10.19
CA ILE A 387 -1.47 1.98 -9.47
C ILE A 387 -0.20 2.72 -9.88
N GLU A 388 -0.35 3.99 -10.23
CA GLU A 388 0.77 4.91 -10.46
C GLU A 388 0.86 5.88 -9.30
N SER A 389 2.07 5.99 -8.73
CA SER A 389 2.34 6.89 -7.61
C SER A 389 3.23 8.04 -8.06
N VAL A 390 2.84 9.25 -7.71
CA VAL A 390 3.65 10.46 -7.95
C VAL A 390 3.99 11.15 -6.64
N ALA A 391 5.23 11.61 -6.51
CA ALA A 391 5.71 12.35 -5.35
C ALA A 391 5.15 13.79 -5.34
N ALA A 392 3.82 13.90 -5.19
CA ALA A 392 3.06 15.13 -5.03
C ALA A 392 1.98 14.89 -3.98
N GLY A 393 2.16 15.44 -2.80
CA GLY A 393 1.23 15.34 -1.66
C GLY A 393 1.18 16.65 -0.90
N GLY A 394 0.31 16.75 0.11
CA GLY A 394 0.16 17.98 0.90
C GLY A 394 1.47 18.47 1.55
N GLY A 395 2.37 17.56 1.93
CA GLY A 395 3.69 17.86 2.48
C GLY A 395 4.80 18.03 1.47
N SER A 396 4.52 18.00 0.16
CA SER A 396 5.55 18.26 -0.86
C SER A 396 6.13 19.65 -0.70
N ILE A 397 7.47 19.73 -0.64
CA ILE A 397 8.20 20.95 -0.37
C ILE A 397 8.12 21.88 -1.58
N CYS A 398 7.68 23.12 -1.33
CA CYS A 398 7.64 24.20 -2.31
C CYS A 398 8.94 25.01 -2.23
N SER A 399 9.69 25.09 -3.31
CA SER A 399 11.02 25.68 -3.34
C SER A 399 11.26 26.51 -4.59
N PHE A 400 12.32 27.34 -4.55
CA PHE A 400 12.88 28.02 -5.70
C PHE A 400 14.37 27.72 -5.78
N ASP A 401 14.84 27.21 -6.90
CA ASP A 401 16.24 26.77 -7.11
C ASP A 401 17.18 27.87 -7.61
N GLY A 402 16.66 29.09 -7.82
CA GLY A 402 17.34 30.23 -8.41
C GLY A 402 16.92 30.54 -9.85
N VAL A 403 16.19 29.64 -10.50
CA VAL A 403 15.71 29.76 -11.88
C VAL A 403 14.19 29.52 -11.97
N GLN A 404 13.69 28.48 -11.32
CA GLN A 404 12.30 28.04 -11.42
C GLN A 404 11.71 27.63 -10.07
N LEU A 405 10.36 27.66 -10.00
CA LEU A 405 9.62 27.11 -8.89
C LEU A 405 9.65 25.57 -8.96
N GLY A 406 9.72 24.93 -7.81
CA GLY A 406 9.69 23.48 -7.68
C GLY A 406 8.71 23.02 -6.59
N VAL A 407 8.07 21.86 -6.80
CA VAL A 407 7.21 21.19 -5.82
C VAL A 407 7.69 19.75 -5.68
N GLY A 408 8.23 19.36 -4.52
CA GLY A 408 8.83 18.03 -4.36
C GLY A 408 10.03 17.81 -5.32
N PRO A 409 10.54 16.57 -5.47
CA PRO A 409 9.94 15.31 -4.97
C PRO A 409 10.03 15.12 -3.44
N GLU A 410 10.84 15.92 -2.74
CA GLU A 410 11.01 15.83 -1.30
C GLU A 410 9.70 16.25 -0.59
N SER A 411 9.40 15.53 0.50
CA SER A 411 8.28 15.83 1.39
C SER A 411 8.77 16.18 2.79
N ALA A 412 8.11 17.14 3.42
CA ALA A 412 8.33 17.45 4.84
C ALA A 412 7.90 16.31 5.78
N GLY A 413 7.18 15.30 5.27
CA GLY A 413 6.69 14.16 6.03
C GLY A 413 5.76 14.56 7.17
N ALA A 414 5.74 13.69 8.21
CA ALA A 414 5.00 13.96 9.44
C ALA A 414 5.81 14.81 10.45
N TRP A 415 7.13 14.79 10.32
CA TRP A 415 8.08 15.55 11.14
C TRP A 415 9.27 16.02 10.28
N PRO A 416 9.60 17.33 10.25
CA PRO A 416 8.91 18.42 10.97
C PRO A 416 7.50 18.73 10.43
N GLY A 417 7.13 18.23 9.25
CA GLY A 417 5.86 18.48 8.59
C GLY A 417 5.80 19.85 7.90
N PRO A 418 4.63 20.25 7.37
CA PRO A 418 4.35 21.59 6.87
C PRO A 418 4.72 22.68 7.88
N ALA A 419 5.11 23.87 7.39
CA ALA A 419 5.45 25.00 8.27
C ALA A 419 4.33 25.34 9.24
N CYS A 420 3.07 25.29 8.79
CA CYS A 420 1.89 25.59 9.60
C CYS A 420 1.64 24.58 10.74
N TYR A 421 2.33 23.43 10.78
CA TYR A 421 2.24 22.50 11.92
C TYR A 421 3.07 22.96 13.13
N GLY A 422 3.84 24.06 12.98
CA GLY A 422 4.54 24.72 14.08
C GLY A 422 5.82 24.04 14.57
N ALA A 423 6.31 23.00 13.89
CA ALA A 423 7.53 22.28 14.26
C ALA A 423 8.79 22.77 13.50
N GLY A 424 8.71 23.93 12.79
CA GLY A 424 9.84 24.51 12.04
C GLY A 424 10.04 23.89 10.66
N GLY A 425 9.00 23.31 10.07
CA GLY A 425 9.03 22.72 8.74
C GLY A 425 9.16 23.74 7.61
N PRO A 426 9.46 23.28 6.38
CA PRO A 426 9.54 24.12 5.19
C PRO A 426 8.16 24.50 4.65
N LEU A 427 8.13 25.41 3.65
CA LEU A 427 6.93 25.69 2.88
C LEU A 427 6.51 24.45 2.08
N THR A 428 5.22 24.08 2.19
CA THR A 428 4.62 22.93 1.50
C THR A 428 3.32 23.29 0.79
N LEU A 429 2.74 22.36 0.02
CA LEU A 429 1.42 22.55 -0.60
C LEU A 429 0.30 22.75 0.45
N THR A 430 0.40 22.14 1.64
CA THR A 430 -0.53 22.39 2.74
C THR A 430 -0.49 23.86 3.17
N ASP A 431 0.71 24.44 3.30
CA ASP A 431 0.89 25.84 3.63
C ASP A 431 0.34 26.76 2.52
N VAL A 432 0.60 26.43 1.26
CA VAL A 432 0.06 27.15 0.09
C VAL A 432 -1.48 27.15 0.10
N ASN A 433 -2.11 25.99 0.32
CA ASN A 433 -3.56 25.87 0.40
C ASN A 433 -4.14 26.62 1.62
N LEU A 434 -3.41 26.63 2.77
CA LEU A 434 -3.81 27.41 3.94
C LEU A 434 -3.77 28.91 3.69
N ILE A 435 -2.67 29.42 3.11
CA ILE A 435 -2.49 30.84 2.79
C ILE A 435 -3.54 31.32 1.77
N LEU A 436 -3.88 30.50 0.79
CA LEU A 436 -4.93 30.78 -0.19
C LEU A 436 -6.35 30.59 0.34
N GLY A 437 -6.52 30.24 1.63
CA GLY A 437 -7.84 30.06 2.25
C GLY A 437 -8.62 28.83 1.78
N ARG A 438 -7.96 27.91 1.07
CA ARG A 438 -8.57 26.65 0.59
C ARG A 438 -8.69 25.61 1.72
N LEU A 439 -7.93 25.79 2.80
CA LEU A 439 -7.91 24.95 3.98
C LEU A 439 -8.49 25.73 5.19
N ASP A 440 -9.50 25.17 5.85
CA ASP A 440 -10.10 25.77 7.04
C ASP A 440 -9.32 25.33 8.29
N ALA A 441 -8.53 26.26 8.84
CA ALA A 441 -7.70 26.01 10.02
C ALA A 441 -8.51 25.57 11.26
N ASP A 442 -9.76 26.04 11.40
CA ASP A 442 -10.60 25.75 12.54
C ASP A 442 -11.20 24.33 12.50
N ARG A 443 -11.19 23.71 11.32
CA ARG A 443 -11.70 22.35 11.09
C ARG A 443 -10.61 21.29 10.93
N PHE A 444 -9.34 21.72 11.04
CA PHE A 444 -8.22 20.80 10.90
C PHE A 444 -8.01 20.00 12.21
N GLU A 445 -7.61 18.75 12.11
CA GLU A 445 -7.48 17.83 13.28
C GLU A 445 -6.41 18.27 14.29
N ILE A 446 -5.42 19.05 13.85
CA ILE A 446 -4.38 19.65 14.69
C ILE A 446 -4.42 21.17 14.55
N PRO A 447 -4.08 21.94 15.61
CA PRO A 447 -3.99 23.39 15.53
C PRO A 447 -2.94 23.82 14.50
N LEU A 448 -3.33 24.66 13.55
CA LEU A 448 -2.44 25.24 12.55
C LEU A 448 -1.92 26.62 12.97
N ASP A 449 -0.67 26.96 12.60
CA ASP A 449 -0.06 28.30 12.72
C ASP A 449 0.05 28.96 11.33
N PRO A 450 -0.93 29.79 10.90
CA PRO A 450 -0.85 30.51 9.62
C PRO A 450 0.38 31.42 9.55
N GLY A 451 0.80 32.00 10.68
CA GLY A 451 1.99 32.87 10.72
C GLY A 451 3.29 32.12 10.41
N ALA A 452 3.38 30.82 10.75
CA ALA A 452 4.52 29.98 10.35
C ALA A 452 4.53 29.76 8.84
N ALA A 453 3.37 29.50 8.22
CA ALA A 453 3.24 29.37 6.76
C ALA A 453 3.67 30.66 6.05
N ASP A 454 3.21 31.82 6.54
CA ASP A 454 3.59 33.14 5.99
C ASP A 454 5.10 33.38 6.09
N ARG A 455 5.73 33.05 7.22
CA ARG A 455 7.20 33.17 7.38
C ARG A 455 7.96 32.25 6.43
N ALA A 456 7.49 31.04 6.21
CA ALA A 456 8.08 30.08 5.28
C ALA A 456 7.97 30.57 3.83
N LEU A 457 6.82 31.12 3.42
CA LEU A 457 6.64 31.75 2.12
C LEU A 457 7.57 32.94 1.96
N ALA A 458 7.66 33.84 2.94
CA ALA A 458 8.54 35.00 2.90
C ALA A 458 10.01 34.60 2.70
N ALA A 459 10.47 33.50 3.29
CA ALA A 459 11.82 32.98 3.09
C ALA A 459 12.06 32.52 1.64
N VAL A 460 11.05 31.92 0.97
CA VAL A 460 11.14 31.54 -0.44
C VAL A 460 11.16 32.78 -1.33
N LEU A 461 10.30 33.76 -1.09
CA LEU A 461 10.22 35.02 -1.84
C LEU A 461 11.55 35.81 -1.72
N ALA A 462 12.16 35.87 -0.54
CA ALA A 462 13.45 36.52 -0.33
C ALA A 462 14.58 35.91 -1.19
N ARG A 463 14.55 34.60 -1.42
CA ARG A 463 15.53 33.92 -2.31
C ARG A 463 15.33 34.26 -3.79
N MET A 464 14.12 34.68 -4.19
CA MET A 464 13.81 35.06 -5.56
C MET A 464 14.38 36.42 -5.91
N GLY A 465 14.89 37.21 -4.96
CA GLY A 465 15.65 38.44 -5.20
C GLY A 465 14.83 39.57 -5.80
N HIS A 466 13.54 39.62 -5.57
CA HIS A 466 12.66 40.65 -6.16
C HIS A 466 12.93 42.02 -5.59
N GLY A 467 13.44 42.92 -6.48
CA GLY A 467 13.38 44.38 -6.34
C GLY A 467 11.95 44.92 -6.54
N GLU A 468 11.80 46.20 -6.90
CA GLU A 468 10.53 46.90 -7.01
C GLU A 468 9.52 46.31 -8.04
N ASP A 469 9.94 45.35 -8.90
CA ASP A 469 9.09 44.56 -9.82
C ASP A 469 8.69 43.20 -9.18
N ALA A 470 8.29 43.18 -7.93
CA ALA A 470 7.90 41.96 -7.23
C ALA A 470 6.76 41.23 -7.93
N VAL A 471 7.00 39.99 -8.33
CA VAL A 471 5.92 39.10 -8.78
C VAL A 471 4.89 38.99 -7.64
N ASP A 472 3.61 39.15 -7.98
CA ASP A 472 2.53 39.10 -7.03
C ASP A 472 2.56 37.78 -6.24
N ARG A 473 2.40 37.87 -4.91
CA ARG A 473 2.39 36.75 -3.99
C ARG A 473 1.42 35.63 -4.40
N GLU A 474 0.22 36.02 -4.88
CA GLU A 474 -0.82 35.10 -5.33
C GLU A 474 -0.38 34.36 -6.60
N THR A 475 0.33 35.01 -7.49
CA THR A 475 0.91 34.39 -8.70
C THR A 475 1.92 33.28 -8.34
N ILE A 476 2.78 33.52 -7.36
CA ILE A 476 3.76 32.50 -6.90
C ILE A 476 3.03 31.30 -6.27
N LEU A 477 2.06 31.54 -5.40
CA LEU A 477 1.26 30.50 -4.76
C LEU A 477 0.47 29.69 -5.80
N GLY A 478 -0.13 30.39 -6.80
CA GLY A 478 -0.79 29.74 -7.95
C GLY A 478 0.18 28.86 -8.74
N GLY A 479 1.40 29.35 -9.01
CA GLY A 479 2.43 28.60 -9.72
C GLY A 479 2.83 27.30 -9.04
N PHE A 480 2.92 27.27 -7.71
CA PHE A 480 3.15 26.01 -6.97
C PHE A 480 1.99 25.02 -7.13
N LEU A 481 0.74 25.51 -7.10
CA LEU A 481 -0.43 24.65 -7.31
C LEU A 481 -0.48 24.11 -8.75
N ASP A 482 -0.16 24.93 -9.74
CA ASP A 482 -0.16 24.51 -11.15
C ASP A 482 0.88 23.43 -11.41
N ILE A 483 2.10 23.56 -10.85
CA ILE A 483 3.14 22.53 -10.94
C ILE A 483 2.66 21.21 -10.30
N ALA A 484 2.04 21.27 -9.12
CA ALA A 484 1.54 20.09 -8.44
C ALA A 484 0.40 19.43 -9.23
N ASN A 485 -0.58 20.22 -9.69
CA ASN A 485 -1.73 19.73 -10.45
C ASN A 485 -1.30 19.09 -11.77
N GLU A 486 -0.33 19.68 -12.48
CA GLU A 486 0.19 19.12 -13.74
C GLU A 486 0.91 17.79 -13.50
N ARG A 487 1.71 17.66 -12.44
CA ARG A 487 2.34 16.39 -12.09
C ARG A 487 1.32 15.29 -11.79
N MET A 488 0.25 15.63 -11.08
CA MET A 488 -0.83 14.68 -10.77
C MET A 488 -1.62 14.32 -12.04
N ALA A 489 -1.90 15.29 -12.91
CA ALA A 489 -2.54 15.04 -14.19
C ALA A 489 -1.68 14.15 -15.11
N GLU A 490 -0.35 14.34 -15.11
CA GLU A 490 0.57 13.49 -15.87
C GLU A 490 0.58 12.04 -15.37
N ALA A 491 0.50 11.81 -14.06
CA ALA A 491 0.34 10.45 -13.50
C ALA A 491 -0.96 9.81 -14.01
N ILE A 492 -2.06 10.54 -14.10
CA ILE A 492 -3.32 10.05 -14.66
C ILE A 492 -3.19 9.78 -16.17
N ARG A 493 -2.49 10.63 -16.92
CA ARG A 493 -2.22 10.39 -18.35
C ARG A 493 -1.39 9.11 -18.56
N SER A 494 -0.48 8.77 -17.64
CA SER A 494 0.36 7.57 -17.75
C SER A 494 -0.46 6.28 -17.66
N ILE A 495 -1.50 6.25 -16.83
CA ILE A 495 -2.40 5.10 -16.67
C ILE A 495 -3.59 5.11 -17.64
N SER A 496 -3.75 6.16 -18.42
CA SER A 496 -4.87 6.33 -19.37
C SER A 496 -4.37 6.56 -20.79
N LEU A 497 -4.07 7.79 -21.18
CA LEU A 497 -3.70 8.13 -22.57
C LEU A 497 -2.52 7.34 -23.11
N ARG A 498 -1.45 7.12 -22.30
CA ARG A 498 -0.30 6.32 -22.73
C ARG A 498 -0.63 4.85 -22.95
N ARG A 499 -1.76 4.37 -22.39
CA ARG A 499 -2.29 3.01 -22.59
C ARG A 499 -3.45 2.96 -23.58
N GLY A 500 -3.72 4.07 -24.32
CA GLY A 500 -4.76 4.14 -25.33
C GLY A 500 -6.16 4.47 -24.79
N TYR A 501 -6.31 4.84 -23.52
CA TYR A 501 -7.62 5.15 -22.94
C TYR A 501 -7.86 6.64 -22.81
N ASP A 502 -9.05 7.10 -23.20
CA ASP A 502 -9.46 8.51 -22.99
C ASP A 502 -10.00 8.69 -21.56
N PRO A 503 -9.36 9.53 -20.72
CA PRO A 503 -9.83 9.80 -19.37
C PRO A 503 -11.16 10.58 -19.35
N ALA A 504 -11.50 11.37 -20.37
CA ALA A 504 -12.69 12.24 -20.41
C ALA A 504 -14.01 11.50 -20.16
N GLY A 505 -14.07 10.20 -20.45
CA GLY A 505 -15.21 9.33 -20.19
C GLY A 505 -15.37 8.84 -18.76
N HIS A 506 -14.43 9.17 -17.85
CA HIS A 506 -14.39 8.69 -16.46
C HIS A 506 -14.91 9.76 -15.48
N ALA A 507 -15.29 9.33 -14.28
CA ALA A 507 -15.47 10.20 -13.13
C ALA A 507 -14.20 10.16 -12.26
N LEU A 508 -13.71 11.33 -11.85
CA LEU A 508 -12.60 11.43 -10.88
C LEU A 508 -13.14 11.25 -9.47
N VAL A 509 -12.77 10.17 -8.80
CA VAL A 509 -13.08 9.96 -7.38
C VAL A 509 -11.90 10.43 -6.55
N ALA A 510 -12.04 11.60 -5.93
CA ALA A 510 -11.00 12.24 -5.15
C ALA A 510 -11.15 11.91 -3.67
N PHE A 511 -10.05 11.45 -3.06
CA PHE A 511 -9.99 11.06 -1.68
C PHE A 511 -8.58 11.24 -1.09
N GLY A 512 -8.33 10.73 0.12
CA GLY A 512 -7.14 11.07 0.88
C GLY A 512 -7.28 12.43 1.59
N GLY A 513 -6.26 12.82 2.34
CA GLY A 513 -6.29 14.04 3.16
C GLY A 513 -6.26 15.35 2.37
N ALA A 514 -5.75 15.35 1.12
CA ALA A 514 -5.58 16.54 0.29
C ALA A 514 -6.29 16.47 -1.07
N GLY A 515 -6.77 15.29 -1.49
CA GLY A 515 -7.26 15.06 -2.86
C GLY A 515 -8.37 16.01 -3.30
N ALA A 516 -9.35 16.30 -2.44
CA ALA A 516 -10.46 17.16 -2.77
C ALA A 516 -10.05 18.62 -3.11
N GLN A 517 -8.92 19.10 -2.56
CA GLN A 517 -8.44 20.49 -2.78
C GLN A 517 -7.89 20.70 -4.19
N HIS A 518 -7.45 19.64 -4.87
CA HIS A 518 -6.82 19.63 -6.18
C HIS A 518 -7.71 19.06 -7.29
N ALA A 519 -8.76 18.32 -6.91
CA ALA A 519 -9.56 17.50 -7.82
C ALA A 519 -10.15 18.25 -9.01
N CYS A 520 -10.69 19.46 -8.79
CA CYS A 520 -11.29 20.25 -9.88
C CYS A 520 -10.24 20.70 -10.89
N ALA A 521 -9.09 21.24 -10.43
CA ALA A 521 -8.01 21.67 -11.31
C ALA A 521 -7.42 20.51 -12.10
N VAL A 522 -7.20 19.36 -11.47
CA VAL A 522 -6.74 18.15 -12.15
C VAL A 522 -7.78 17.65 -13.17
N ALA A 523 -9.07 17.69 -12.82
CA ALA A 523 -10.14 17.34 -13.74
C ALA A 523 -10.17 18.25 -14.98
N GLU A 524 -10.01 19.55 -14.81
CA GLU A 524 -9.93 20.53 -15.91
C GLU A 524 -8.75 20.23 -16.85
N LEU A 525 -7.55 19.96 -16.31
CA LEU A 525 -6.36 19.61 -17.09
C LEU A 525 -6.54 18.32 -17.94
N LEU A 526 -7.45 17.44 -17.53
CA LEU A 526 -7.72 16.15 -18.17
C LEU A 526 -9.03 16.16 -19.00
N GLY A 527 -9.77 17.26 -19.03
CA GLY A 527 -11.08 17.33 -19.68
C GLY A 527 -12.17 16.50 -18.99
N LEU A 528 -11.98 16.14 -17.71
CA LEU A 528 -12.97 15.43 -16.92
C LEU A 528 -14.06 16.41 -16.46
N THR A 529 -15.32 15.99 -16.61
CA THR A 529 -16.47 16.84 -16.25
C THR A 529 -17.18 16.40 -14.97
N ARG A 530 -16.70 15.32 -14.35
CA ARG A 530 -17.33 14.69 -13.19
C ARG A 530 -16.31 14.40 -12.10
N VAL A 531 -16.53 15.00 -10.93
CA VAL A 531 -15.72 14.79 -9.73
C VAL A 531 -16.64 14.26 -8.63
N VAL A 532 -16.22 13.19 -7.97
CA VAL A 532 -16.91 12.59 -6.83
C VAL A 532 -15.99 12.72 -5.62
N VAL A 533 -16.47 13.33 -4.55
CA VAL A 533 -15.81 13.38 -3.27
C VAL A 533 -16.66 12.58 -2.27
N PRO A 534 -16.26 11.35 -1.90
CA PRO A 534 -17.02 10.55 -0.97
C PRO A 534 -17.11 11.21 0.42
N ARG A 535 -18.23 10.98 1.14
CA ARG A 535 -18.40 11.49 2.52
C ARG A 535 -17.24 11.09 3.44
N ASP A 536 -16.77 9.85 3.29
CA ASP A 536 -15.68 9.28 4.08
C ASP A 536 -14.37 9.28 3.28
N ALA A 537 -14.10 10.34 2.49
CA ALA A 537 -12.92 10.46 1.64
C ALA A 537 -11.59 10.21 2.41
N GLY A 538 -11.48 10.66 3.66
CA GLY A 538 -10.30 10.42 4.50
C GLY A 538 -10.18 8.99 5.05
N LEU A 539 -11.19 8.12 4.84
CA LEU A 539 -11.24 6.72 5.33
C LEU A 539 -11.53 5.74 4.20
N LEU A 540 -11.36 6.16 2.93
CA LEU A 540 -11.84 5.40 1.78
C LEU A 540 -11.09 4.08 1.60
N SER A 541 -9.80 4.02 1.92
CA SER A 541 -9.01 2.78 1.91
C SER A 541 -9.56 1.75 2.90
N ALA A 542 -9.92 2.16 4.12
CA ALA A 542 -10.59 1.30 5.09
C ALA A 542 -11.99 0.85 4.60
N LEU A 543 -12.73 1.71 3.92
CA LEU A 543 -14.02 1.34 3.30
C LEU A 543 -13.84 0.29 2.21
N GLY A 544 -12.80 0.42 1.37
CA GLY A 544 -12.45 -0.54 0.34
C GLY A 544 -12.15 -1.93 0.91
N LEU A 545 -11.43 -2.01 2.04
CA LEU A 545 -11.22 -3.27 2.78
C LEU A 545 -12.54 -3.96 3.13
N GLY A 546 -13.57 -3.18 3.48
CA GLY A 546 -14.88 -3.70 3.84
C GLY A 546 -15.58 -4.43 2.70
N THR A 547 -15.29 -4.08 1.46
CA THR A 547 -15.94 -4.62 0.25
C THR A 547 -15.03 -5.52 -0.59
N ALA A 548 -13.74 -5.58 -0.25
CA ALA A 548 -12.79 -6.44 -0.94
C ALA A 548 -13.18 -7.92 -0.81
N VAL A 549 -12.94 -8.68 -1.87
CA VAL A 549 -13.18 -10.12 -1.95
C VAL A 549 -11.94 -10.92 -1.55
N VAL A 550 -12.12 -12.14 -1.10
CA VAL A 550 -11.01 -13.09 -0.99
C VAL A 550 -10.62 -13.49 -2.41
N GLU A 551 -9.34 -13.33 -2.78
CA GLU A 551 -8.90 -13.56 -4.16
C GLU A 551 -7.58 -14.34 -4.20
N ARG A 552 -7.46 -15.25 -5.17
CA ARG A 552 -6.27 -16.06 -5.42
C ARG A 552 -5.97 -16.15 -6.91
N PHE A 553 -4.68 -16.28 -7.20
CA PHE A 553 -4.13 -16.41 -8.53
C PHE A 553 -3.46 -17.77 -8.70
N ALA A 554 -3.66 -18.40 -9.85
CA ALA A 554 -2.87 -19.55 -10.31
C ALA A 554 -2.22 -19.19 -11.65
N HIS A 555 -1.04 -19.69 -11.88
CA HIS A 555 -0.30 -19.39 -13.11
C HIS A 555 0.56 -20.57 -13.56
N ARG A 556 0.84 -20.61 -14.88
CA ARG A 556 1.66 -21.64 -15.51
C ARG A 556 2.55 -21.01 -16.58
N GLN A 557 3.85 -21.22 -16.47
CA GLN A 557 4.79 -20.91 -17.54
C GLN A 557 4.63 -21.92 -18.68
N VAL A 558 4.53 -21.47 -19.94
CA VAL A 558 4.33 -22.33 -21.10
C VAL A 558 5.54 -22.26 -22.03
N LEU A 559 5.85 -21.13 -22.62
CA LEU A 559 6.97 -20.89 -23.54
C LEU A 559 6.94 -21.84 -24.76
N GLU A 560 5.77 -22.00 -25.34
CA GLU A 560 5.58 -22.82 -26.55
C GLU A 560 4.80 -22.05 -27.62
N PRO A 561 5.08 -22.32 -28.94
CA PRO A 561 4.29 -21.75 -30.01
C PRO A 561 2.80 -22.07 -29.86
N LEU A 562 1.93 -21.08 -30.12
CA LEU A 562 0.48 -21.21 -29.98
C LEU A 562 -0.08 -22.41 -30.75
N ASP A 563 0.38 -22.63 -31.97
CA ASP A 563 -0.07 -23.74 -32.83
C ASP A 563 0.23 -25.12 -32.21
N HIS A 564 1.27 -25.26 -31.40
CA HIS A 564 1.64 -26.51 -30.75
C HIS A 564 0.81 -26.80 -29.47
N VAL A 565 0.23 -25.78 -28.86
CA VAL A 565 -0.46 -25.90 -27.55
C VAL A 565 -1.95 -25.62 -27.60
N LYS A 566 -2.44 -25.13 -28.72
CA LYS A 566 -3.83 -24.64 -28.88
C LYS A 566 -4.87 -25.61 -28.33
N ASP A 567 -4.76 -26.90 -28.64
CA ASP A 567 -5.68 -27.93 -28.19
C ASP A 567 -5.60 -28.24 -26.70
N ARG A 568 -4.47 -27.90 -26.05
CA ARG A 568 -4.23 -28.12 -24.61
C ARG A 568 -4.66 -26.95 -23.74
N LEU A 569 -4.74 -25.74 -24.32
CA LEU A 569 -5.02 -24.51 -23.58
C LEU A 569 -6.32 -24.56 -22.77
N PRO A 570 -7.46 -25.03 -23.28
CA PRO A 570 -8.69 -25.10 -22.51
C PRO A 570 -8.55 -25.95 -21.24
N ALA A 571 -7.92 -27.13 -21.36
CA ALA A 571 -7.71 -28.04 -20.22
C ALA A 571 -6.78 -27.41 -19.16
N TRP A 572 -5.71 -26.73 -19.58
CA TRP A 572 -4.78 -26.05 -18.70
C TRP A 572 -5.42 -24.85 -17.98
N LEU A 573 -6.25 -24.05 -18.68
CA LEU A 573 -6.98 -22.93 -18.08
C LEU A 573 -8.03 -23.43 -17.07
N ASP A 574 -8.68 -24.56 -17.35
CA ASP A 574 -9.62 -25.17 -16.39
C ASP A 574 -8.90 -25.75 -15.18
N GLU A 575 -7.70 -26.32 -15.34
CA GLU A 575 -6.87 -26.80 -14.25
C GLU A 575 -6.44 -25.63 -13.34
N LEU A 576 -5.90 -24.55 -13.94
CA LEU A 576 -5.55 -23.32 -13.21
C LEU A 576 -6.76 -22.68 -12.51
N GLY A 577 -7.92 -22.68 -13.16
CA GLY A 577 -9.15 -22.20 -12.56
C GLY A 577 -9.55 -23.01 -11.32
N ARG A 578 -9.39 -24.32 -11.34
CA ARG A 578 -9.64 -25.20 -10.19
C ARG A 578 -8.59 -25.00 -9.08
N GLU A 579 -7.33 -24.82 -9.46
CA GLU A 579 -6.25 -24.53 -8.50
C GLU A 579 -6.50 -23.20 -7.76
N ALA A 580 -6.80 -22.12 -8.49
CA ALA A 580 -7.14 -20.82 -7.90
C ALA A 580 -8.40 -20.92 -7.01
N ALA A 581 -9.43 -21.64 -7.44
CA ALA A 581 -10.66 -21.84 -6.65
C ALA A 581 -10.40 -22.65 -5.37
N ALA A 582 -9.59 -23.70 -5.42
CA ALA A 582 -9.19 -24.46 -4.25
C ALA A 582 -8.39 -23.62 -3.26
N ALA A 583 -7.54 -22.71 -3.75
CA ALA A 583 -6.82 -21.76 -2.91
C ALA A 583 -7.77 -20.77 -2.21
N VAL A 584 -8.86 -20.31 -2.86
CA VAL A 584 -9.90 -19.48 -2.24
C VAL A 584 -10.70 -20.29 -1.19
N GLU A 585 -11.00 -21.56 -1.47
CA GLU A 585 -11.68 -22.45 -0.53
C GLU A 585 -10.82 -22.67 0.74
N HIS A 586 -9.49 -22.82 0.58
CA HIS A 586 -8.56 -22.93 1.71
C HIS A 586 -8.57 -21.68 2.62
N GLU A 587 -8.89 -20.51 2.07
CA GLU A 587 -9.13 -19.27 2.84
C GLU A 587 -10.45 -19.32 3.64
N GLY A 588 -11.23 -20.39 3.54
CA GLY A 588 -12.48 -20.62 4.26
C GLY A 588 -13.72 -20.08 3.57
N VAL A 589 -13.65 -19.78 2.29
CA VAL A 589 -14.81 -19.40 1.46
C VAL A 589 -15.54 -20.67 1.03
N PRO A 590 -16.88 -20.77 1.24
CA PRO A 590 -17.65 -21.93 0.78
C PRO A 590 -17.57 -22.10 -0.74
N ALA A 591 -17.44 -23.35 -1.23
CA ALA A 591 -17.27 -23.63 -2.66
C ALA A 591 -18.34 -23.00 -3.56
N HIS A 592 -19.59 -22.89 -3.10
CA HIS A 592 -20.70 -22.29 -3.86
C HIS A 592 -20.61 -20.75 -3.98
N GLU A 593 -19.78 -20.12 -3.15
CA GLU A 593 -19.50 -18.68 -3.19
C GLU A 593 -18.24 -18.34 -4.00
N ILE A 594 -17.56 -19.34 -4.59
CA ILE A 594 -16.34 -19.13 -5.36
C ILE A 594 -16.67 -18.97 -6.84
N LEU A 595 -15.98 -18.01 -7.48
CA LEU A 595 -16.06 -17.73 -8.91
C LEU A 595 -14.65 -17.71 -9.51
N VAL A 596 -14.47 -18.40 -10.64
CA VAL A 596 -13.31 -18.17 -11.50
C VAL A 596 -13.65 -16.96 -12.37
N ARG A 597 -13.04 -15.81 -12.04
CA ARG A 597 -13.38 -14.52 -12.65
C ARG A 597 -12.72 -14.31 -14.00
N ARG A 598 -11.44 -14.66 -14.11
CA ARG A 598 -10.63 -14.37 -15.30
C ARG A 598 -9.76 -15.55 -15.68
N ARG A 599 -9.58 -15.71 -17.00
CA ARG A 599 -8.61 -16.61 -17.61
C ARG A 599 -7.79 -15.82 -18.60
N ILE A 600 -6.51 -15.61 -18.29
CA ILE A 600 -5.62 -14.70 -19.00
C ILE A 600 -4.57 -15.52 -19.72
N LEU A 601 -4.38 -15.27 -21.02
CA LEU A 601 -3.28 -15.81 -21.81
C LEU A 601 -2.28 -14.67 -22.05
N ASN A 602 -1.04 -14.87 -21.66
CA ASN A 602 0.04 -13.94 -22.00
C ASN A 602 0.66 -14.41 -23.32
N LEU A 603 0.43 -13.65 -24.37
CA LEU A 603 0.82 -13.97 -25.74
C LEU A 603 1.86 -12.93 -26.23
N ARG A 604 2.82 -13.41 -27.02
CA ARG A 604 3.81 -12.55 -27.68
C ARG A 604 4.18 -13.09 -29.04
N PHE A 605 4.72 -12.26 -29.92
CA PHE A 605 5.38 -12.81 -31.11
C PHE A 605 6.68 -13.49 -30.71
N LEU A 606 6.97 -14.63 -31.35
CA LEU A 606 8.19 -15.40 -31.09
C LEU A 606 9.42 -14.50 -31.20
N GLY A 607 10.27 -14.51 -30.15
CA GLY A 607 11.47 -13.69 -30.04
C GLY A 607 11.24 -12.28 -29.45
N GLN A 608 10.04 -11.94 -29.01
CA GLN A 608 9.79 -10.73 -28.20
C GLN A 608 9.96 -11.04 -26.70
N ASP A 609 10.37 -10.03 -25.92
CA ASP A 609 10.51 -10.16 -24.46
C ASP A 609 9.18 -9.93 -23.74
N GLU A 610 8.38 -8.96 -24.20
CA GLU A 610 7.12 -8.58 -23.58
C GLU A 610 5.95 -9.37 -24.16
N ALA A 611 5.07 -9.85 -23.28
CA ALA A 611 3.83 -10.51 -23.64
C ALA A 611 2.63 -9.61 -23.31
N LEU A 612 1.58 -9.70 -24.09
CA LEU A 612 0.31 -9.02 -23.88
C LEU A 612 -0.67 -9.98 -23.22
N ALA A 613 -1.37 -9.48 -22.21
CA ALA A 613 -2.48 -10.19 -21.61
C ALA A 613 -3.70 -10.18 -22.54
N VAL A 614 -4.21 -11.34 -22.88
CA VAL A 614 -5.37 -11.52 -23.76
C VAL A 614 -6.40 -12.36 -23.04
N GLU A 615 -7.63 -11.87 -23.02
CA GLU A 615 -8.81 -12.58 -22.52
C GLU A 615 -9.80 -12.72 -23.69
N PRO A 616 -9.76 -13.84 -24.42
CA PRO A 616 -10.60 -13.99 -25.61
C PRO A 616 -12.08 -14.15 -25.20
N GLU A 617 -12.94 -13.50 -25.94
CA GLU A 617 -14.38 -13.73 -25.85
C GLU A 617 -14.74 -15.16 -26.28
N ALA A 618 -15.90 -15.64 -25.82
CA ALA A 618 -16.38 -16.95 -26.22
C ALA A 618 -16.46 -17.05 -27.76
N ASN A 619 -15.79 -18.05 -28.34
CA ASN A 619 -15.69 -18.31 -29.79
C ASN A 619 -14.79 -17.33 -30.57
N GLN A 620 -14.03 -16.45 -29.94
CA GLN A 620 -13.04 -15.63 -30.62
C GLN A 620 -11.74 -16.43 -30.86
N ALA A 621 -11.18 -16.36 -32.07
CA ALA A 621 -9.89 -16.95 -32.35
C ALA A 621 -8.79 -16.18 -31.59
N LEU A 622 -7.88 -16.91 -30.93
CA LEU A 622 -6.81 -16.33 -30.10
C LEU A 622 -5.89 -15.40 -30.91
N GLU A 623 -5.57 -15.77 -32.13
CA GLU A 623 -4.76 -14.98 -33.06
C GLU A 623 -5.42 -13.63 -33.36
N THR A 624 -6.74 -13.64 -33.53
CA THR A 624 -7.54 -12.42 -33.79
C THR A 624 -7.58 -11.53 -32.54
N ALA A 625 -7.82 -12.12 -31.36
CA ALA A 625 -7.83 -11.42 -30.09
C ALA A 625 -6.47 -10.77 -29.81
N PHE A 626 -5.38 -11.52 -29.99
CA PHE A 626 -4.02 -11.02 -29.81
C PHE A 626 -3.67 -9.91 -30.81
N ALA A 627 -4.01 -10.09 -32.09
CA ALA A 627 -3.75 -9.06 -33.11
C ALA A 627 -4.54 -7.76 -32.83
N ALA A 628 -5.75 -7.86 -32.29
CA ALA A 628 -6.54 -6.68 -31.87
C ALA A 628 -5.87 -5.96 -30.71
N ALA A 629 -5.51 -6.68 -29.62
CA ALA A 629 -4.81 -6.13 -28.47
C ALA A 629 -3.45 -5.50 -28.86
N TYR A 630 -2.72 -6.15 -29.78
CA TYR A 630 -1.45 -5.65 -30.26
C TYR A 630 -1.60 -4.34 -31.06
N ARG A 631 -2.65 -4.25 -31.93
CA ARG A 631 -2.94 -3.01 -32.67
C ARG A 631 -3.37 -1.86 -31.77
N GLU A 632 -4.09 -2.15 -30.72
CA GLU A 632 -4.52 -1.13 -29.75
C GLU A 632 -3.32 -0.45 -29.09
N ILE A 633 -2.28 -1.21 -28.74
CA ILE A 633 -1.09 -0.68 -28.07
C ILE A 633 -0.09 -0.08 -29.05
N TYR A 634 0.19 -0.78 -30.17
CA TYR A 634 1.30 -0.42 -31.08
C TYR A 634 0.85 0.25 -32.39
N GLY A 635 -0.46 0.35 -32.63
CA GLY A 635 -1.02 0.93 -33.86
C GLY A 635 -1.01 -0.03 -35.07
N TYR A 636 -0.34 -1.18 -34.99
CA TYR A 636 -0.26 -2.18 -36.06
C TYR A 636 -0.11 -3.59 -35.47
N ALA A 637 -0.30 -4.63 -36.25
CA ALA A 637 0.07 -5.99 -35.88
C ALA A 637 0.85 -6.65 -37.03
N PRO A 638 2.03 -7.28 -36.76
CA PRO A 638 2.79 -8.02 -37.77
C PRO A 638 1.97 -9.17 -38.32
N GLU A 639 2.02 -9.36 -39.65
CA GLU A 639 1.43 -10.52 -40.33
C GLU A 639 2.44 -11.65 -40.48
N GLY A 640 1.98 -12.89 -40.39
CA GLY A 640 2.78 -14.08 -40.63
C GLY A 640 3.87 -14.40 -39.61
N ARG A 641 3.91 -13.68 -38.44
CA ARG A 641 4.81 -14.05 -37.36
C ARG A 641 4.15 -15.08 -36.44
N ALA A 642 4.94 -16.06 -36.02
CA ALA A 642 4.51 -17.05 -35.04
C ALA A 642 4.22 -16.39 -33.69
N ILE A 643 3.11 -16.80 -33.06
CA ILE A 643 2.71 -16.38 -31.73
C ILE A 643 3.19 -17.43 -30.72
N GLU A 644 3.75 -17.00 -29.61
CA GLU A 644 4.15 -17.83 -28.49
C GLU A 644 3.20 -17.60 -27.31
N VAL A 645 2.77 -18.68 -26.68
CA VAL A 645 2.11 -18.61 -25.36
C VAL A 645 3.22 -18.54 -24.32
N GLU A 646 3.41 -17.36 -23.73
CA GLU A 646 4.41 -17.14 -22.69
C GLU A 646 3.98 -17.82 -21.40
N SER A 647 2.77 -17.50 -20.91
CA SER A 647 2.20 -18.04 -19.68
C SER A 647 0.68 -17.98 -19.68
N LEU A 648 0.07 -18.73 -18.77
CA LEU A 648 -1.36 -18.73 -18.49
C LEU A 648 -1.61 -18.32 -17.05
N ARG A 649 -2.75 -17.63 -16.80
CA ARG A 649 -3.18 -17.26 -15.46
C ARG A 649 -4.68 -17.45 -15.30
N ALA A 650 -5.08 -17.81 -14.09
CA ALA A 650 -6.48 -17.83 -13.66
C ALA A 650 -6.63 -17.03 -12.36
N VAL A 651 -7.74 -16.32 -12.24
CA VAL A 651 -8.10 -15.55 -11.07
C VAL A 651 -9.43 -16.08 -10.53
N ALA A 652 -9.43 -16.51 -9.27
CA ALA A 652 -10.62 -16.92 -8.56
C ALA A 652 -10.87 -16.04 -7.33
N SER A 653 -12.13 -15.76 -7.03
CA SER A 653 -12.49 -14.97 -5.85
C SER A 653 -13.78 -15.45 -5.20
N SER A 654 -13.99 -15.02 -3.95
CA SER A 654 -15.32 -15.06 -3.35
C SER A 654 -16.30 -14.18 -4.17
N ARG A 655 -17.60 -14.49 -4.11
CA ARG A 655 -18.60 -13.57 -4.67
C ARG A 655 -18.54 -12.22 -3.96
N PRO A 656 -18.62 -11.10 -4.69
CA PRO A 656 -18.82 -9.80 -4.06
C PRO A 656 -20.12 -9.85 -3.24
N ALA A 657 -20.09 -9.26 -2.03
CA ALA A 657 -21.33 -9.10 -1.29
C ALA A 657 -22.33 -8.28 -2.12
N GLU A 658 -23.57 -8.78 -2.28
CA GLU A 658 -24.64 -8.00 -2.88
C GLU A 658 -24.84 -6.75 -2.04
N GLN A 659 -24.52 -5.60 -2.62
CA GLN A 659 -24.77 -4.32 -1.98
C GLN A 659 -26.10 -3.84 -2.46
N GLU A 660 -27.11 -3.83 -1.57
CA GLU A 660 -28.32 -3.08 -1.80
C GLU A 660 -27.91 -1.63 -2.12
N SER A 661 -28.22 -1.19 -3.33
CA SER A 661 -28.06 0.22 -3.68
C SER A 661 -29.16 0.99 -2.97
N ASP A 662 -28.87 1.51 -1.76
CA ASP A 662 -29.63 2.62 -1.22
C ASP A 662 -29.29 3.87 -2.07
N ALA A 663 -29.66 3.82 -3.33
CA ALA A 663 -29.71 5.01 -4.18
C ALA A 663 -30.94 5.82 -3.76
N ALA A 664 -30.86 6.50 -2.62
CA ALA A 664 -31.74 7.62 -2.37
C ALA A 664 -31.49 8.60 -3.51
N SER A 665 -32.49 8.83 -4.37
CA SER A 665 -32.43 9.88 -5.38
C SER A 665 -32.28 11.22 -4.66
N VAL A 666 -31.09 11.77 -4.67
CA VAL A 666 -30.85 13.11 -4.16
C VAL A 666 -31.25 14.06 -5.28
N GLU A 667 -32.20 14.96 -5.01
CA GLU A 667 -32.51 16.05 -5.94
C GLU A 667 -31.26 16.89 -6.19
N THR A 668 -30.98 17.16 -7.46
CA THR A 668 -29.92 18.09 -7.84
C THR A 668 -30.23 19.46 -7.27
N TYR A 669 -29.32 20.02 -6.50
CA TYR A 669 -29.43 21.38 -5.96
C TYR A 669 -28.28 22.24 -6.47
N ALA A 670 -28.54 23.53 -6.70
CA ALA A 670 -27.50 24.52 -6.87
C ALA A 670 -26.90 24.83 -5.51
N ALA A 671 -25.58 24.64 -5.36
CA ALA A 671 -24.90 24.98 -4.12
C ALA A 671 -25.00 26.49 -3.89
N GLU A 672 -25.74 26.91 -2.85
CA GLU A 672 -25.70 28.28 -2.36
C GLU A 672 -24.51 28.39 -1.39
N SER A 673 -23.60 29.35 -1.65
CA SER A 673 -22.54 29.64 -0.70
C SER A 673 -23.11 30.25 0.57
N SER A 674 -23.08 29.53 1.67
CA SER A 674 -23.50 30.05 2.99
C SER A 674 -22.50 31.04 3.60
N THR A 675 -21.24 30.99 3.15
CA THR A 675 -20.16 31.91 3.54
C THR A 675 -19.20 32.12 2.38
N THR A 676 -18.93 33.37 2.05
CA THR A 676 -17.84 33.77 1.15
C THR A 676 -16.66 34.24 2.00
N ARG A 677 -15.52 33.59 1.87
CA ARG A 677 -14.23 34.14 2.32
C ARG A 677 -13.55 34.78 1.09
N ARG A 678 -13.01 36.00 1.24
CA ARG A 678 -12.07 36.52 0.25
C ARG A 678 -10.77 35.71 0.37
N CYS A 679 -10.43 35.02 -0.69
CA CYS A 679 -9.11 34.41 -0.86
C CYS A 679 -8.14 35.48 -1.34
#